data_4ef845634bd617c56a8f8474f140cbe6
#
_entry.id   4ef845634bd617c56a8f8474f140cbe6
#
_cell.length_a   1.000
_cell.length_b   1.000
_cell.length_c   1.000
_cell.angle_alpha   90.00
_cell.angle_beta   90.00
_cell.angle_gamma   90.00
#
_symmetry.space_group_name_H-M   'P 1'
#
loop_
_entity.id
_entity.type
_entity.pdbx_description
1 polymer ?
#
loop_
_entity_poly.entity_id
_entity_poly.type
_entity_poly.pdbx_seq_one_letter_code
_entity_poly.pdbx_strand_id
1 'polypeptide(L)'
;MYNWHKFWGRKTWNVVGEYVETYCPPGGIVMDPFSGSGVTALEALRVGRRVIAVDLNPVANEILRMTITPVDLPSLEEAFHRVESEVKEKINSLYAVECHRCGERLPAECSVWTREGKKGLTLKEIRYKCPACGYVVEKGGKPTTKELKWIRNVWEEFSSKRLWYPKNRLYYSDGSPFKEKQKYESLDDLFTPRNLYALAILMRSIEKEPDQTLRDFLKIGFTSMVHLCSTMGAVSDPLPTSHHTSFSSTGWTQHSYWFAKEFMEQNVWSKFESSIIGHQGLLKAKAESNKVYKKIRMTSRIDQVLDGKADVCIITGSCLDVLDRMSSRSVDYVFTDPPYDASIQYGELSYLWAAWLKKDRDYVDQLSSNEIVRNERQKKDFDVYHSLLRRSFEGMYKVLKLNRYLTLTFHNPTFKVRNATIRAGTFAGFEFEKIYHQPTAQKSGKSLLQPFGSAMGDFYLRFHKPASTSARKELQEEIDEKRFERIVIATTIELLAERAEPTPYTMVINHIDPVLAKHGFFSSLSTGLDVKAVLRKHLGQEFRLVKERIGGVKGEVWWLNDPSAVSRLREIPLSERVEQTVLRLLRAKGRITFTDAWKAISFEFPNSLTSDATSIKEALEQYARQVSGGYWLLKPQVNERVTQHSTLIALLAELGNRLGYSVWVGKKEQSDSDGMRSLGSFVTADLSDVSDIGDLETVEMIDVVWVKKRKVVSAFEVESTTTMTSALVRGSNLLPETPKYLVIPEEREEQFTRKMKSPMFAERFATDRWQVLFFDTLRLNQKRLMSQAIEIEDLAGKKAKHGLVREPTSNYELFDQPA
;
A
#
# COMPACT_ATOMS: atom_id res chain seq x y z
N MET A 1 -3.52 -3.09 19.27
CA MET A 1 -2.48 -2.47 20.12
C MET A 1 -1.65 -1.39 19.41
N TYR A 2 -1.52 -1.37 18.07
CA TYR A 2 -0.66 -0.38 17.38
C TYR A 2 -1.25 1.02 17.23
N ASN A 3 -2.56 1.22 17.31
CA ASN A 3 -3.22 2.46 16.93
C ASN A 3 -3.58 3.42 18.12
N TRP A 4 -3.22 3.06 19.34
CA TRP A 4 -3.60 3.84 20.52
C TRP A 4 -2.89 5.20 20.65
N HIS A 5 -1.72 5.37 19.99
CA HIS A 5 -1.01 6.64 19.91
C HIS A 5 -0.64 6.94 18.46
N LYS A 6 -0.74 8.17 18.01
CA LYS A 6 -0.32 8.58 16.68
C LYS A 6 1.21 8.57 16.56
N PHE A 7 1.73 8.01 15.47
CA PHE A 7 3.12 8.18 15.03
C PHE A 7 3.16 8.08 13.51
N TRP A 8 4.06 8.83 12.86
CA TRP A 8 4.14 8.89 11.39
C TRP A 8 4.93 7.73 10.82
N GLY A 9 4.56 7.29 9.62
CA GLY A 9 5.33 6.28 8.88
C GLY A 9 5.25 4.84 9.39
N ARG A 10 4.28 4.51 10.27
CA ARG A 10 4.12 3.14 10.77
C ARG A 10 3.98 2.13 9.64
N LYS A 11 4.75 1.07 9.72
CA LYS A 11 4.67 -0.05 8.78
C LYS A 11 3.58 -1.05 9.18
N THR A 12 3.17 -1.84 8.21
CA THR A 12 2.15 -2.89 8.40
C THR A 12 2.75 -4.02 9.24
N TRP A 13 2.30 -4.16 10.49
CA TRP A 13 2.89 -5.01 11.51
C TRP A 13 3.04 -6.48 11.09
N ASN A 14 2.02 -7.08 10.47
CA ASN A 14 2.05 -8.47 10.02
C ASN A 14 3.10 -8.71 8.91
N VAL A 15 3.34 -7.73 8.04
CA VAL A 15 4.40 -7.81 7.03
C VAL A 15 5.77 -7.75 7.68
N VAL A 16 5.97 -6.85 8.64
CA VAL A 16 7.21 -6.77 9.43
C VAL A 16 7.47 -8.07 10.17
N GLY A 17 6.44 -8.64 10.82
CA GLY A 17 6.52 -9.93 11.50
C GLY A 17 6.98 -11.08 10.58
N GLU A 18 6.43 -11.17 9.38
CA GLU A 18 6.80 -12.18 8.38
C GLU A 18 8.28 -12.04 7.94
N TYR A 19 8.75 -10.79 7.71
CA TYR A 19 10.16 -10.54 7.39
C TYR A 19 11.10 -10.94 8.55
N VAL A 20 10.75 -10.59 9.78
CA VAL A 20 11.55 -10.94 10.95
C VAL A 20 11.59 -12.45 11.12
N GLU A 21 10.47 -13.15 11.01
CA GLU A 21 10.38 -14.60 11.14
C GLU A 21 11.20 -15.33 10.07
N THR A 22 11.17 -14.81 8.83
CA THR A 22 11.85 -15.41 7.67
C THR A 22 13.37 -15.21 7.72
N TYR A 23 13.85 -14.02 8.12
CA TYR A 23 15.28 -13.66 7.97
C TYR A 23 16.08 -13.66 9.27
N CYS A 24 15.41 -13.68 10.42
CA CYS A 24 16.08 -13.80 11.71
C CYS A 24 15.85 -15.20 12.30
N PRO A 25 16.89 -15.97 12.64
CA PRO A 25 16.73 -17.29 13.24
C PRO A 25 16.00 -17.22 14.59
N PRO A 26 15.35 -18.31 15.03
CA PRO A 26 14.77 -18.38 16.37
C PRO A 26 15.77 -17.99 17.46
N GLY A 27 15.35 -17.13 18.40
CA GLY A 27 16.22 -16.59 19.45
C GLY A 27 17.33 -15.64 18.99
N GLY A 28 17.42 -15.33 17.70
CA GLY A 28 18.35 -14.38 17.12
C GLY A 28 18.06 -12.94 17.54
N ILE A 29 18.97 -12.04 17.17
CA ILE A 29 18.91 -10.62 17.53
C ILE A 29 18.58 -9.80 16.30
N VAL A 30 17.46 -9.06 16.37
CA VAL A 30 17.06 -8.05 15.39
C VAL A 30 17.57 -6.69 15.82
N MET A 31 18.05 -5.88 14.90
CA MET A 31 18.36 -4.48 15.14
C MET A 31 17.47 -3.58 14.27
N ASP A 32 16.93 -2.54 14.90
CA ASP A 32 16.26 -1.43 14.22
C ASP A 32 16.87 -0.10 14.69
N PRO A 33 17.77 0.51 13.89
CA PRO A 33 18.42 1.77 14.24
C PRO A 33 17.54 3.00 14.02
N PHE A 34 16.33 2.84 13.43
CA PHE A 34 15.33 3.90 13.24
C PHE A 34 13.95 3.39 13.69
N SER A 35 13.88 2.97 14.96
CA SER A 35 12.77 2.14 15.46
C SER A 35 11.41 2.84 15.48
N GLY A 36 11.35 4.17 15.44
CA GLY A 36 10.12 4.91 15.55
C GLY A 36 9.30 4.45 16.75
N SER A 37 8.00 4.23 16.56
CA SER A 37 7.11 3.71 17.61
C SER A 37 7.26 2.19 17.85
N GLY A 38 8.28 1.54 17.28
CA GLY A 38 8.73 0.20 17.66
C GLY A 38 8.00 -0.97 16.98
N VAL A 39 7.43 -0.82 15.80
CA VAL A 39 6.73 -1.95 15.12
C VAL A 39 7.67 -3.13 14.92
N THR A 40 8.91 -2.91 14.47
CA THR A 40 9.92 -3.95 14.30
C THR A 40 10.23 -4.65 15.64
N ALA A 41 10.41 -3.86 16.70
CA ALA A 41 10.71 -4.39 18.02
C ALA A 41 9.56 -5.25 18.57
N LEU A 42 8.33 -4.76 18.44
CA LEU A 42 7.13 -5.48 18.89
C LEU A 42 6.97 -6.80 18.15
N GLU A 43 7.14 -6.79 16.83
CA GLU A 43 7.00 -8.01 16.02
C GLU A 43 8.15 -9.00 16.27
N ALA A 44 9.39 -8.51 16.46
CA ALA A 44 10.52 -9.36 16.80
C ALA A 44 10.28 -10.10 18.13
N LEU A 45 9.82 -9.38 19.16
CA LEU A 45 9.48 -9.97 20.45
C LEU A 45 8.32 -10.97 20.35
N ARG A 46 7.30 -10.66 19.56
CA ARG A 46 6.13 -11.52 19.34
C ARG A 46 6.51 -12.88 18.75
N VAL A 47 7.50 -12.90 17.86
CA VAL A 47 7.99 -14.14 17.23
C VAL A 47 9.23 -14.72 17.94
N GLY A 48 9.50 -14.33 19.20
CA GLY A 48 10.53 -14.92 20.05
C GLY A 48 11.97 -14.56 19.65
N ARG A 49 12.18 -13.36 19.08
CA ARG A 49 13.51 -12.81 18.81
C ARG A 49 13.84 -11.75 19.85
N ARG A 50 15.13 -11.53 20.09
CA ARG A 50 15.62 -10.43 20.90
C ARG A 50 15.81 -9.21 20.01
N VAL A 51 15.75 -7.99 20.57
CA VAL A 51 15.79 -6.79 19.74
C VAL A 51 16.59 -5.65 20.39
N ILE A 52 17.31 -4.90 19.54
CA ILE A 52 17.95 -3.62 19.88
C ILE A 52 17.24 -2.55 19.05
N ALA A 53 16.47 -1.69 19.72
CA ALA A 53 15.69 -0.61 19.12
C ALA A 53 16.33 0.74 19.49
N VAL A 54 16.62 1.54 18.47
CA VAL A 54 17.23 2.86 18.63
C VAL A 54 16.39 3.90 17.93
N ASP A 55 16.08 4.99 18.60
CA ASP A 55 15.49 6.16 17.98
C ASP A 55 15.99 7.44 18.66
N LEU A 56 16.20 8.49 17.89
CA LEU A 56 16.59 9.80 18.40
C LEU A 56 15.44 10.46 19.17
N ASN A 57 14.20 10.13 18.83
CA ASN A 57 12.98 10.71 19.36
C ASN A 57 12.57 10.05 20.70
N PRO A 58 12.62 10.78 21.83
CA PRO A 58 12.27 10.21 23.12
C PRO A 58 10.79 9.79 23.22
N VAL A 59 9.91 10.43 22.47
CA VAL A 59 8.48 10.07 22.46
C VAL A 59 8.24 8.76 21.73
N ALA A 60 8.98 8.50 20.65
CA ALA A 60 8.95 7.23 19.92
C ALA A 60 9.29 6.06 20.86
N ASN A 61 10.41 6.19 21.56
CA ASN A 61 10.88 5.19 22.54
C ASN A 61 9.91 5.04 23.72
N GLU A 62 9.28 6.13 24.16
CA GLU A 62 8.27 6.10 25.22
C GLU A 62 7.02 5.30 24.79
N ILE A 63 6.54 5.49 23.55
CA ILE A 63 5.43 4.71 22.98
C ILE A 63 5.78 3.22 22.97
N LEU A 64 6.99 2.86 22.50
CA LEU A 64 7.47 1.49 22.48
C LEU A 64 7.56 0.91 23.91
N ARG A 65 8.20 1.64 24.83
CA ARG A 65 8.37 1.24 26.23
C ARG A 65 7.01 1.00 26.90
N MET A 66 6.07 1.94 26.78
CA MET A 66 4.72 1.81 27.35
C MET A 66 3.92 0.67 26.72
N THR A 67 4.13 0.40 25.43
CA THR A 67 3.45 -0.75 24.78
C THR A 67 3.92 -2.08 25.38
N ILE A 68 5.22 -2.23 25.66
CA ILE A 68 5.80 -3.46 26.20
C ILE A 68 5.57 -3.58 27.71
N THR A 69 5.70 -2.49 28.49
CA THR A 69 5.56 -2.51 29.95
C THR A 69 4.21 -3.09 30.36
N PRO A 70 4.16 -4.19 31.12
CA PRO A 70 2.89 -4.72 31.62
C PRO A 70 2.28 -3.76 32.65
N VAL A 71 0.95 -3.74 32.71
CA VAL A 71 0.21 -2.96 33.71
C VAL A 71 -1.01 -3.72 34.15
N ASP A 72 -1.37 -3.62 35.41
CA ASP A 72 -2.64 -4.11 35.93
C ASP A 72 -3.76 -3.21 35.40
N LEU A 73 -4.68 -3.81 34.63
CA LEU A 73 -5.74 -3.04 33.96
C LEU A 73 -6.72 -2.39 34.92
N PRO A 74 -7.24 -3.09 35.96
CA PRO A 74 -8.06 -2.47 36.99
C PRO A 74 -7.38 -1.26 37.64
N SER A 75 -6.11 -1.38 38.05
CA SER A 75 -5.37 -0.26 38.66
C SER A 75 -5.23 0.93 37.72
N LEU A 76 -5.01 0.69 36.41
CA LEU A 76 -4.94 1.77 35.41
C LEU A 76 -6.32 2.44 35.20
N GLU A 77 -7.38 1.67 35.20
CA GLU A 77 -8.75 2.16 35.11
C GLU A 77 -9.16 2.98 36.35
N GLU A 78 -8.80 2.52 37.54
CA GLU A 78 -8.99 3.28 38.79
C GLU A 78 -8.20 4.59 38.80
N ALA A 79 -6.94 4.59 38.30
CA ALA A 79 -6.18 5.82 38.15
C ALA A 79 -6.82 6.81 37.18
N PHE A 80 -7.42 6.32 36.09
CA PHE A 80 -8.20 7.14 35.19
C PHE A 80 -9.43 7.72 35.90
N HIS A 81 -10.17 6.93 36.68
CA HIS A 81 -11.35 7.39 37.44
C HIS A 81 -11.01 8.41 38.53
N ARG A 82 -9.82 8.34 39.14
CA ARG A 82 -9.35 9.39 40.06
C ARG A 82 -9.20 10.73 39.34
N VAL A 83 -8.58 10.73 38.14
CA VAL A 83 -8.47 11.94 37.30
C VAL A 83 -9.84 12.41 36.85
N GLU A 84 -10.73 11.50 36.44
CA GLU A 84 -12.09 11.77 36.03
C GLU A 84 -12.87 12.54 37.12
N SER A 85 -12.88 11.99 38.34
CA SER A 85 -13.62 12.59 39.48
C SER A 85 -13.09 13.97 39.88
N GLU A 86 -11.78 14.22 39.68
CA GLU A 86 -11.17 15.53 40.02
C GLU A 86 -11.47 16.62 39.00
N VAL A 87 -11.47 16.29 37.67
CA VAL A 87 -11.43 17.36 36.66
C VAL A 87 -12.50 17.30 35.57
N LYS A 88 -13.24 16.20 35.39
CA LYS A 88 -14.23 16.03 34.33
C LYS A 88 -15.29 17.13 34.31
N GLU A 89 -15.96 17.35 35.43
CA GLU A 89 -17.02 18.36 35.52
C GLU A 89 -16.47 19.77 35.25
N LYS A 90 -15.32 20.08 35.80
CA LYS A 90 -14.66 21.36 35.60
C LYS A 90 -14.29 21.59 34.13
N ILE A 91 -13.71 20.60 33.47
CA ILE A 91 -13.36 20.71 32.05
C ILE A 91 -14.63 20.81 31.21
N ASN A 92 -15.61 19.93 31.43
CA ASN A 92 -16.88 19.95 30.69
C ASN A 92 -17.66 21.26 30.84
N SER A 93 -17.59 21.91 32.03
CA SER A 93 -18.22 23.22 32.22
C SER A 93 -17.67 24.30 31.31
N LEU A 94 -16.41 24.16 30.83
CA LEU A 94 -15.81 25.08 29.86
C LEU A 94 -16.46 24.96 28.46
N TYR A 95 -17.13 23.86 28.16
CA TYR A 95 -17.81 23.58 26.89
C TYR A 95 -19.33 23.55 27.00
N ALA A 96 -19.88 24.01 28.14
CA ALA A 96 -21.31 23.94 28.40
C ALA A 96 -22.12 24.75 27.38
N VAL A 97 -23.15 24.09 26.80
CA VAL A 97 -24.15 24.68 25.89
C VAL A 97 -25.54 24.26 26.32
N GLU A 98 -26.56 25.00 25.89
CA GLU A 98 -27.96 24.62 26.05
C GLU A 98 -28.48 24.04 24.73
N CYS A 99 -29.04 22.86 24.75
CA CYS A 99 -29.63 22.25 23.56
C CYS A 99 -30.76 23.12 23.01
N HIS A 100 -30.67 23.63 21.80
CA HIS A 100 -31.71 24.49 21.23
C HIS A 100 -33.03 23.78 20.98
N ARG A 101 -33.08 22.42 21.06
CA ARG A 101 -34.29 21.64 20.87
C ARG A 101 -35.06 21.38 22.16
N CYS A 102 -34.37 21.13 23.27
CA CYS A 102 -35.00 20.75 24.54
C CYS A 102 -34.54 21.56 25.75
N GLY A 103 -33.58 22.49 25.60
CA GLY A 103 -33.07 23.33 26.71
C GLY A 103 -32.09 22.62 27.64
N GLU A 104 -31.79 21.34 27.44
CA GLU A 104 -30.85 20.56 28.26
C GLU A 104 -29.47 21.18 28.24
N ARG A 105 -28.86 21.36 29.42
CA ARG A 105 -27.49 21.87 29.53
C ARG A 105 -26.48 20.73 29.51
N LEU A 106 -25.60 20.73 28.54
CA LEU A 106 -24.62 19.65 28.28
C LEU A 106 -23.30 20.20 27.71
N PRO A 107 -22.19 19.46 27.79
CA PRO A 107 -20.95 19.87 27.17
C PRO A 107 -20.99 19.64 25.65
N ALA A 108 -20.51 20.61 24.86
CA ALA A 108 -20.27 20.43 23.45
C ALA A 108 -19.12 19.43 23.21
N GLU A 109 -19.25 18.61 22.16
CA GLU A 109 -18.18 17.70 21.69
C GLU A 109 -17.08 18.50 20.98
N CYS A 110 -17.48 19.47 20.15
CA CYS A 110 -16.57 20.39 19.51
C CYS A 110 -17.25 21.67 19.03
N SER A 111 -16.44 22.71 18.81
CA SER A 111 -16.82 23.95 18.15
C SER A 111 -16.00 24.13 16.87
N VAL A 112 -16.64 24.53 15.78
CA VAL A 112 -15.97 24.83 14.51
C VAL A 112 -15.78 26.32 14.40
N TRP A 113 -14.55 26.74 14.20
CA TRP A 113 -14.13 28.14 14.13
C TRP A 113 -13.55 28.47 12.78
N THR A 114 -13.86 29.67 12.27
CA THR A 114 -13.24 30.27 11.08
C THR A 114 -12.38 31.44 11.50
N ARG A 115 -11.15 31.53 10.98
CA ARG A 115 -10.23 32.66 11.19
C ARG A 115 -10.50 33.76 10.18
N GLU A 116 -10.84 34.95 10.65
CA GLU A 116 -11.04 36.17 9.84
C GLU A 116 -9.79 37.05 9.92
N GLY A 117 -8.87 36.87 8.97
CA GLY A 117 -7.65 37.67 8.89
C GLY A 117 -6.75 37.57 10.14
N LYS A 118 -6.16 38.72 10.57
CA LYS A 118 -5.32 38.79 11.79
C LYS A 118 -6.15 39.03 13.08
N LYS A 119 -7.46 39.25 13.00
CA LYS A 119 -8.20 39.92 14.07
C LYS A 119 -9.41 39.18 14.65
N GLY A 120 -9.75 37.98 14.23
CA GLY A 120 -10.97 37.38 14.81
C GLY A 120 -11.15 35.90 14.57
N LEU A 121 -11.84 35.28 15.51
CA LEU A 121 -12.43 33.93 15.35
C LEU A 121 -13.93 34.11 15.25
N THR A 122 -14.54 33.52 14.23
CA THR A 122 -15.99 33.44 14.08
C THR A 122 -16.42 32.02 14.32
N LEU A 123 -17.38 31.85 15.22
CA LEU A 123 -17.96 30.52 15.49
C LEU A 123 -18.87 30.15 14.33
N LYS A 124 -18.55 29.04 13.65
CA LYS A 124 -19.32 28.55 12.51
C LYS A 124 -20.38 27.55 12.94
N GLU A 125 -20.02 26.61 13.82
CA GLU A 125 -20.89 25.55 14.29
C GLU A 125 -20.51 25.11 15.70
N ILE A 126 -21.51 24.65 16.46
CA ILE A 126 -21.33 23.87 17.69
C ILE A 126 -21.92 22.50 17.47
N ARG A 127 -21.18 21.45 17.86
CA ARG A 127 -21.59 20.05 17.68
C ARG A 127 -21.64 19.37 19.04
N TYR A 128 -22.79 18.73 19.35
CA TYR A 128 -22.99 18.03 20.61
C TYR A 128 -23.95 16.84 20.48
N LYS A 129 -23.92 15.95 21.47
CA LYS A 129 -24.83 14.81 21.57
C LYS A 129 -25.74 15.03 22.74
N CYS A 130 -26.99 15.45 22.49
CA CYS A 130 -28.00 15.58 23.50
C CYS A 130 -28.61 14.22 23.88
N PRO A 131 -28.72 13.85 25.16
CA PRO A 131 -29.34 12.59 25.57
C PRO A 131 -30.74 12.39 25.02
N ALA A 132 -31.56 13.45 24.98
CA ALA A 132 -32.94 13.41 24.50
C ALA A 132 -33.06 13.57 22.97
N CYS A 133 -32.24 14.42 22.36
CA CYS A 133 -32.38 14.83 20.94
C CYS A 133 -31.40 14.14 19.98
N GLY A 134 -30.44 13.34 20.47
CA GLY A 134 -29.40 12.72 19.68
C GLY A 134 -28.31 13.71 19.22
N TYR A 135 -27.68 13.45 18.03
CA TYR A 135 -26.66 14.35 17.49
C TYR A 135 -27.24 15.64 16.94
N VAL A 136 -26.67 16.76 17.37
CA VAL A 136 -27.08 18.11 17.01
C VAL A 136 -25.89 18.89 16.47
N VAL A 137 -26.11 19.58 15.37
CA VAL A 137 -25.20 20.55 14.78
C VAL A 137 -25.92 21.89 14.72
N GLU A 138 -25.50 22.84 15.55
CA GLU A 138 -26.01 24.20 15.56
C GLU A 138 -25.13 25.09 14.70
N LYS A 139 -25.75 25.91 13.82
CA LYS A 139 -25.02 26.95 13.09
C LYS A 139 -24.68 28.09 14.06
N GLY A 140 -23.40 28.43 14.09
CA GLY A 140 -22.91 29.57 14.84
C GLY A 140 -23.13 30.89 14.11
N GLY A 141 -22.69 31.97 14.74
CA GLY A 141 -22.67 33.32 14.22
C GLY A 141 -21.45 34.09 14.73
N LYS A 142 -21.47 35.42 14.60
CA LYS A 142 -20.48 36.22 15.31
C LYS A 142 -20.67 36.01 16.83
N PRO A 143 -19.57 35.76 17.59
CA PRO A 143 -19.67 35.55 19.01
C PRO A 143 -20.49 36.69 19.67
N THR A 144 -21.48 36.29 20.43
CA THR A 144 -22.27 37.24 21.22
C THR A 144 -21.39 37.93 22.27
N THR A 145 -21.81 39.09 22.74
CA THR A 145 -21.12 39.81 23.84
C THR A 145 -20.98 38.88 25.07
N LYS A 146 -21.95 38.01 25.32
CA LYS A 146 -21.95 37.02 26.41
C LYS A 146 -20.86 35.98 26.22
N GLU A 147 -20.69 35.43 25.01
CA GLU A 147 -19.66 34.46 24.68
C GLU A 147 -18.26 35.05 24.71
N LEU A 148 -18.08 36.27 24.19
CA LEU A 148 -16.80 37.01 24.28
C LEU A 148 -16.40 37.31 25.73
N LYS A 149 -17.39 37.70 26.59
CA LYS A 149 -17.18 37.91 28.01
C LYS A 149 -16.78 36.60 28.70
N TRP A 150 -17.44 35.49 28.34
CA TRP A 150 -17.12 34.18 28.87
C TRP A 150 -15.69 33.72 28.49
N ILE A 151 -15.29 33.88 27.23
CA ILE A 151 -13.92 33.57 26.76
C ILE A 151 -12.89 34.41 27.54
N ARG A 152 -13.18 35.69 27.78
CA ARG A 152 -12.34 36.57 28.59
C ARG A 152 -12.22 36.08 30.03
N ASN A 153 -13.31 35.73 30.65
CA ASN A 153 -13.35 35.19 32.03
C ASN A 153 -12.54 33.91 32.17
N VAL A 154 -12.64 32.98 31.19
CA VAL A 154 -11.82 31.74 31.15
C VAL A 154 -10.33 32.10 31.10
N TRP A 155 -9.96 33.14 30.32
CA TRP A 155 -8.58 33.58 30.20
C TRP A 155 -8.06 34.23 31.50
N GLU A 156 -8.88 35.08 32.16
CA GLU A 156 -8.57 35.71 33.45
C GLU A 156 -8.40 34.62 34.53
N GLU A 157 -9.30 33.65 34.62
CA GLU A 157 -9.20 32.52 35.53
C GLU A 157 -7.93 31.71 35.27
N PHE A 158 -7.63 31.39 34.01
CA PHE A 158 -6.42 30.68 33.63
C PHE A 158 -5.14 31.40 34.05
N SER A 159 -5.06 32.71 33.74
CA SER A 159 -3.92 33.56 34.09
C SER A 159 -3.71 33.65 35.61
N SER A 160 -4.78 33.64 36.41
CA SER A 160 -4.73 33.72 37.88
C SER A 160 -4.20 32.46 38.55
N LYS A 161 -4.40 31.30 37.97
CA LYS A 161 -4.11 29.96 38.59
C LYS A 161 -2.69 29.47 38.43
N ARG A 162 -1.81 30.19 37.73
CA ARG A 162 -0.39 29.80 37.51
C ARG A 162 -0.20 28.30 37.16
N LEU A 163 -1.03 27.76 36.28
CA LEU A 163 -0.89 26.38 35.80
C LEU A 163 0.30 26.26 34.87
N TRP A 164 0.95 25.12 34.93
CA TRP A 164 2.03 24.80 34.01
C TRP A 164 1.48 24.30 32.66
N TYR A 165 2.07 24.77 31.58
CA TYR A 165 1.93 24.29 30.21
C TYR A 165 3.19 24.65 29.41
N PRO A 166 3.52 23.96 28.29
CA PRO A 166 4.71 24.27 27.51
C PRO A 166 4.55 25.60 26.76
N LYS A 167 5.53 26.47 26.93
CA LYS A 167 5.67 27.80 26.25
C LYS A 167 6.84 27.81 25.29
N ASN A 168 7.29 26.60 24.84
CA ASN A 168 8.47 26.45 24.02
C ASN A 168 8.28 27.09 22.67
N ARG A 169 9.28 27.86 22.21
CA ARG A 169 9.28 28.45 20.88
C ARG A 169 9.50 27.35 19.81
N LEU A 170 8.83 27.54 18.68
CA LEU A 170 8.96 26.64 17.52
C LEU A 170 10.13 27.09 16.61
N TYR A 171 11.32 27.16 17.21
CA TYR A 171 12.53 27.63 16.57
C TYR A 171 13.72 26.75 16.93
N TYR A 172 14.68 26.69 16.02
CA TYR A 172 15.98 26.09 16.27
C TYR A 172 16.83 26.99 17.18
N SER A 173 17.94 26.47 17.69
CA SER A 173 18.83 27.18 18.60
C SER A 173 19.49 28.40 17.96
N ASP A 174 19.66 28.43 16.63
CA ASP A 174 20.15 29.56 15.86
C ASP A 174 19.08 30.68 15.64
N GLY A 175 17.88 30.49 16.13
CA GLY A 175 16.77 31.42 15.99
C GLY A 175 15.97 31.26 14.70
N SER A 176 16.29 30.34 13.84
CA SER A 176 15.49 30.03 12.64
C SER A 176 14.20 29.28 13.00
N PRO A 177 13.05 29.59 12.37
CA PRO A 177 11.80 28.88 12.63
C PRO A 177 11.83 27.46 12.07
N PHE A 178 11.09 26.55 12.68
CA PHE A 178 10.94 25.16 12.20
C PHE A 178 10.41 25.11 10.77
N LYS A 179 9.54 26.03 10.40
CA LYS A 179 9.06 26.19 9.04
C LYS A 179 9.07 27.67 8.63
N GLU A 180 9.55 27.96 7.43
CA GLU A 180 9.74 29.32 6.91
C GLU A 180 8.49 30.18 6.94
N LYS A 181 7.32 29.63 6.64
CA LYS A 181 6.04 30.37 6.62
C LYS A 181 5.13 30.01 7.79
N GLN A 182 5.70 29.53 8.90
CA GLN A 182 4.88 29.26 10.08
C GLN A 182 4.35 30.54 10.69
N LYS A 183 3.12 30.50 11.23
CA LYS A 183 2.45 31.61 11.86
C LYS A 183 2.38 31.49 13.38
N TYR A 184 2.77 30.37 13.90
CA TYR A 184 2.87 30.12 15.33
C TYR A 184 4.31 30.41 15.79
N GLU A 185 4.47 31.08 16.93
CA GLU A 185 5.79 31.34 17.54
C GLU A 185 6.14 30.35 18.62
N SER A 186 5.11 29.89 19.36
CA SER A 186 5.27 28.99 20.49
C SER A 186 4.20 27.86 20.47
N LEU A 187 4.39 26.87 21.31
CA LEU A 187 3.49 25.69 21.36
C LEU A 187 2.10 26.06 21.90
N ASP A 188 2.01 27.02 22.79
CA ASP A 188 0.74 27.49 23.35
C ASP A 188 -0.12 28.23 22.30
N ASP A 189 0.47 28.86 21.28
CA ASP A 189 -0.26 29.44 20.16
C ASP A 189 -1.06 28.39 19.33
N LEU A 190 -0.73 27.12 19.46
CA LEU A 190 -1.44 26.04 18.77
C LEU A 190 -2.85 25.80 19.33
N PHE A 191 -3.16 26.32 20.50
CA PHE A 191 -4.41 26.05 21.21
C PHE A 191 -5.27 27.30 21.35
N THR A 192 -6.58 27.10 21.48
CA THR A 192 -7.44 28.14 21.99
C THR A 192 -7.18 28.34 23.50
N PRO A 193 -7.41 29.50 24.07
CA PRO A 193 -7.27 29.71 25.52
C PRO A 193 -8.04 28.68 26.35
N ARG A 194 -9.26 28.29 25.93
CA ARG A 194 -10.10 27.31 26.56
C ARG A 194 -9.45 25.93 26.57
N ASN A 195 -8.98 25.45 25.41
CA ASN A 195 -8.33 24.16 25.31
C ASN A 195 -6.99 24.13 26.05
N LEU A 196 -6.21 25.23 26.02
CA LEU A 196 -4.96 25.30 26.75
C LEU A 196 -5.20 25.20 28.27
N TYR A 197 -6.24 25.91 28.78
CA TYR A 197 -6.62 25.83 30.18
C TYR A 197 -7.09 24.43 30.57
N ALA A 198 -7.97 23.82 29.77
CA ALA A 198 -8.45 22.44 30.01
C ALA A 198 -7.31 21.43 30.01
N LEU A 199 -6.35 21.51 29.05
CA LEU A 199 -5.16 20.65 28.98
C LEU A 199 -4.26 20.85 30.22
N ALA A 200 -4.06 22.09 30.67
CA ALA A 200 -3.23 22.39 31.85
C ALA A 200 -3.85 21.84 33.14
N ILE A 201 -5.19 21.94 33.30
CA ILE A 201 -5.90 21.32 34.43
C ILE A 201 -5.76 19.80 34.42
N LEU A 202 -5.96 19.18 33.25
CA LEU A 202 -5.89 17.75 33.06
C LEU A 202 -4.48 17.23 33.38
N MET A 203 -3.43 17.85 32.82
CA MET A 203 -2.05 17.46 33.09
C MET A 203 -1.70 17.59 34.57
N ARG A 204 -2.14 18.67 35.25
CA ARG A 204 -1.94 18.84 36.69
C ARG A 204 -2.62 17.72 37.50
N SER A 205 -3.79 17.24 37.11
CA SER A 205 -4.47 16.14 37.77
C SER A 205 -3.72 14.82 37.55
N ILE A 206 -3.29 14.55 36.32
CA ILE A 206 -2.48 13.37 35.99
C ILE A 206 -1.17 13.35 36.80
N GLU A 207 -0.53 14.51 36.98
CA GLU A 207 0.72 14.61 37.75
C GLU A 207 0.57 14.32 39.26
N LYS A 208 -0.65 14.32 39.78
CA LYS A 208 -0.94 13.95 41.16
C LYS A 208 -1.07 12.43 41.38
N GLU A 209 -1.19 11.64 40.32
CA GLU A 209 -1.25 10.17 40.45
C GLU A 209 0.01 9.70 41.18
N PRO A 210 -0.15 9.01 42.34
CA PRO A 210 1.00 8.63 43.18
C PRO A 210 1.88 7.55 42.56
N ASP A 211 1.27 6.58 41.86
CA ASP A 211 2.01 5.54 41.14
C ASP A 211 2.68 6.08 39.90
N GLN A 212 4.01 6.01 39.85
CA GLN A 212 4.79 6.54 38.71
C GLN A 212 4.45 5.83 37.40
N THR A 213 4.22 4.52 37.43
CA THR A 213 3.93 3.73 36.22
C THR A 213 2.56 4.10 35.67
N LEU A 214 1.53 4.17 36.55
CA LEU A 214 0.18 4.58 36.15
C LEU A 214 0.16 6.03 35.64
N ARG A 215 0.91 6.92 36.33
CA ARG A 215 1.08 8.31 35.90
C ARG A 215 1.72 8.41 34.51
N ASP A 216 2.73 7.63 34.21
CA ASP A 216 3.37 7.59 32.90
C ASP A 216 2.41 7.06 31.82
N PHE A 217 1.59 6.05 32.11
CA PHE A 217 0.53 5.58 31.21
C PHE A 217 -0.51 6.66 30.92
N LEU A 218 -0.98 7.39 31.94
CA LEU A 218 -1.92 8.49 31.74
C LEU A 218 -1.31 9.66 30.95
N LYS A 219 -0.02 9.98 31.17
CA LYS A 219 0.72 11.01 30.42
C LYS A 219 0.84 10.65 28.93
N ILE A 220 1.17 9.40 28.61
CA ILE A 220 1.28 9.02 27.20
C ILE A 220 -0.10 8.92 26.54
N GLY A 221 -1.14 8.54 27.28
CA GLY A 221 -2.54 8.65 26.85
C GLY A 221 -2.94 10.10 26.56
N PHE A 222 -2.52 11.04 27.40
CA PHE A 222 -2.72 12.48 27.19
C PHE A 222 -2.02 12.94 25.88
N THR A 223 -0.75 12.58 25.66
CA THR A 223 -0.06 13.00 24.43
C THR A 223 -0.68 12.39 23.17
N SER A 224 -1.32 11.23 23.27
CA SER A 224 -1.99 10.61 22.13
C SER A 224 -3.13 11.47 21.55
N MET A 225 -3.74 12.32 22.38
CA MET A 225 -4.89 13.15 21.99
C MET A 225 -4.57 14.67 21.91
N VAL A 226 -3.47 15.16 22.48
CA VAL A 226 -3.21 16.60 22.61
C VAL A 226 -3.23 17.34 21.25
N HIS A 227 -2.74 16.72 20.20
CA HIS A 227 -2.77 17.29 18.85
C HIS A 227 -4.19 17.44 18.28
N LEU A 228 -5.14 16.61 18.71
CA LEU A 228 -6.56 16.71 18.32
C LEU A 228 -7.24 17.92 18.97
N CYS A 229 -6.72 18.36 20.11
CA CYS A 229 -7.21 19.53 20.83
C CYS A 229 -6.58 20.85 20.33
N SER A 230 -5.69 20.79 19.35
CA SER A 230 -5.05 21.96 18.74
C SER A 230 -5.88 22.57 17.62
N THR A 231 -5.55 23.80 17.25
CA THR A 231 -6.18 24.51 16.12
C THR A 231 -5.70 24.00 14.74
N MET A 232 -4.88 22.95 14.72
CA MET A 232 -4.47 22.23 13.51
C MET A 232 -5.49 21.15 13.09
N GLY A 233 -6.50 20.85 13.93
CA GLY A 233 -7.55 19.88 13.62
C GLY A 233 -8.44 20.38 12.47
N ALA A 234 -8.37 19.71 11.31
CA ALA A 234 -9.21 20.07 10.17
C ALA A 234 -10.69 19.75 10.44
N VAL A 235 -11.56 20.54 9.84
CA VAL A 235 -13.01 20.30 9.89
C VAL A 235 -13.34 19.10 9.03
N SER A 236 -14.02 18.10 9.61
CA SER A 236 -14.70 17.05 8.88
C SER A 236 -16.19 17.35 8.82
N ASP A 237 -16.78 17.25 7.64
CA ASP A 237 -18.22 17.35 7.53
C ASP A 237 -18.88 16.24 8.36
N PRO A 238 -19.97 16.55 9.09
CA PRO A 238 -20.79 15.52 9.69
C PRO A 238 -21.39 14.70 8.54
N LEU A 239 -20.89 13.48 8.33
CA LEU A 239 -21.42 12.60 7.30
C LEU A 239 -22.89 12.27 7.66
N PRO A 240 -23.86 12.49 6.77
CA PRO A 240 -25.28 12.27 7.03
C PRO A 240 -25.67 10.80 7.08
N THR A 241 -24.72 9.88 7.28
CA THR A 241 -24.98 8.44 7.26
C THR A 241 -25.25 7.90 8.67
N SER A 242 -26.19 6.98 8.77
CA SER A 242 -26.62 6.29 9.99
C SER A 242 -25.53 5.50 10.75
N HIS A 243 -24.30 5.47 10.22
CA HIS A 243 -23.20 4.71 10.79
C HIS A 243 -22.13 5.55 11.50
N HIS A 244 -22.20 6.88 11.44
CA HIS A 244 -21.25 7.75 12.14
C HIS A 244 -21.84 8.31 13.42
N THR A 245 -21.41 7.75 14.54
CA THR A 245 -21.90 8.09 15.89
C THR A 245 -21.01 9.10 16.62
N SER A 246 -20.03 9.72 15.95
CA SER A 246 -19.13 10.68 16.57
C SER A 246 -18.69 11.77 15.59
N PHE A 247 -18.48 12.99 16.12
CA PHE A 247 -17.85 14.08 15.40
C PHE A 247 -16.33 13.89 15.38
N SER A 248 -15.81 13.33 14.29
CA SER A 248 -14.38 13.12 14.15
C SER A 248 -13.70 14.29 13.42
N SER A 249 -12.50 14.64 13.86
CA SER A 249 -11.60 15.47 13.06
C SER A 249 -10.65 14.56 12.27
N THR A 250 -10.18 15.05 11.12
CA THR A 250 -9.16 14.35 10.33
C THR A 250 -7.79 14.30 11.03
N GLY A 251 -7.70 14.88 12.23
CA GLY A 251 -6.47 14.96 13.00
C GLY A 251 -5.39 15.78 12.31
N TRP A 252 -4.16 15.57 12.71
CA TRP A 252 -2.99 16.24 12.15
C TRP A 252 -2.61 15.63 10.79
N THR A 253 -3.21 16.15 9.70
CA THR A 253 -3.06 15.59 8.33
C THR A 253 -1.82 16.10 7.61
N GLN A 254 -1.33 17.28 7.94
CA GLN A 254 -0.12 17.85 7.33
C GLN A 254 1.13 17.51 8.17
N HIS A 255 2.25 17.26 7.49
CA HIS A 255 3.53 17.03 8.15
C HIS A 255 4.21 18.37 8.50
N SER A 256 3.50 19.21 9.25
CA SER A 256 4.00 20.51 9.73
C SER A 256 3.03 21.10 10.76
N TYR A 257 3.48 22.09 11.53
CA TYR A 257 2.63 22.98 12.30
C TYR A 257 1.92 23.94 11.34
N TRP A 258 0.69 23.62 10.96
CA TRP A 258 -0.04 24.36 9.94
C TRP A 258 -1.19 25.18 10.51
N PHE A 259 -1.44 26.30 9.89
CA PHE A 259 -2.47 27.24 10.30
C PHE A 259 -3.75 26.97 9.50
N ALA A 260 -4.71 26.27 10.11
CA ALA A 260 -5.98 26.01 9.44
C ALA A 260 -6.86 27.29 9.43
N LYS A 261 -7.46 27.57 8.26
CA LYS A 261 -8.46 28.66 8.13
C LYS A 261 -9.72 28.30 8.91
N GLU A 262 -10.16 27.04 8.79
CA GLU A 262 -11.26 26.49 9.59
C GLU A 262 -10.71 25.31 10.42
N PHE A 263 -11.04 25.29 11.71
CA PHE A 263 -10.56 24.24 12.61
C PHE A 263 -11.64 23.83 13.62
N MET A 264 -11.52 22.60 14.12
CA MET A 264 -12.36 22.04 15.16
C MET A 264 -11.68 22.18 16.52
N GLU A 265 -12.26 22.95 17.41
CA GLU A 265 -11.88 22.98 18.82
C GLU A 265 -12.60 21.85 19.55
N GLN A 266 -11.89 20.77 19.82
CA GLN A 266 -12.43 19.56 20.45
C GLN A 266 -12.54 19.72 21.97
N ASN A 267 -13.55 19.08 22.58
CA ASN A 267 -13.62 18.97 24.03
C ASN A 267 -12.48 18.11 24.55
N VAL A 268 -11.64 18.69 25.40
CA VAL A 268 -10.43 18.04 25.93
C VAL A 268 -10.75 16.81 26.74
N TRP A 269 -11.81 16.83 27.58
CA TRP A 269 -12.19 15.65 28.35
C TRP A 269 -12.64 14.50 27.45
N SER A 270 -13.54 14.77 26.53
CA SER A 270 -14.05 13.78 25.58
C SER A 270 -12.90 13.09 24.80
N LYS A 271 -11.86 13.85 24.40
CA LYS A 271 -10.69 13.28 23.74
C LYS A 271 -9.82 12.46 24.67
N PHE A 272 -9.59 12.91 25.91
CA PHE A 272 -8.82 12.17 26.90
C PHE A 272 -9.54 10.86 27.26
N GLU A 273 -10.83 10.91 27.59
CA GLU A 273 -11.65 9.73 27.87
C GLU A 273 -11.55 8.71 26.70
N SER A 274 -11.73 9.18 25.47
CA SER A 274 -11.60 8.34 24.27
C SER A 274 -10.19 7.76 24.10
N SER A 275 -9.14 8.48 24.47
CA SER A 275 -7.74 8.01 24.37
C SER A 275 -7.40 6.94 25.41
N ILE A 276 -8.08 6.91 26.54
CA ILE A 276 -7.85 5.90 27.60
C ILE A 276 -8.80 4.71 27.45
N ILE A 277 -10.11 4.95 27.48
CA ILE A 277 -11.13 3.88 27.56
C ILE A 277 -11.84 3.62 26.21
N GLY A 278 -11.63 4.45 25.20
CA GLY A 278 -12.27 4.31 23.89
C GLY A 278 -11.91 3.03 23.16
N HIS A 279 -12.61 2.74 22.07
CA HIS A 279 -12.45 1.50 21.27
C HIS A 279 -11.01 1.26 20.77
N GLN A 280 -10.24 2.31 20.52
CA GLN A 280 -8.80 2.27 20.18
C GLN A 280 -7.95 2.87 21.30
N GLY A 281 -8.47 2.95 22.51
CA GLY A 281 -7.82 3.57 23.64
C GLY A 281 -6.73 2.70 24.28
N LEU A 282 -6.04 3.33 25.24
CA LEU A 282 -4.90 2.75 25.91
C LEU A 282 -5.25 1.44 26.66
N LEU A 283 -6.38 1.40 27.39
CA LEU A 283 -6.79 0.19 28.14
C LEU A 283 -6.95 -1.02 27.24
N LYS A 284 -7.60 -0.85 26.08
CA LYS A 284 -7.75 -1.93 25.11
C LYS A 284 -6.42 -2.36 24.50
N ALA A 285 -5.57 -1.39 24.14
CA ALA A 285 -4.24 -1.68 23.64
C ALA A 285 -3.39 -2.44 24.67
N LYS A 286 -3.49 -2.10 25.96
CA LYS A 286 -2.81 -2.79 27.05
C LYS A 286 -3.37 -4.18 27.30
N ALA A 287 -4.68 -4.37 27.19
CA ALA A 287 -5.30 -5.70 27.28
C ALA A 287 -4.77 -6.67 26.20
N GLU A 288 -4.49 -6.15 25.01
CA GLU A 288 -3.87 -6.92 23.92
C GLU A 288 -2.37 -7.15 24.18
N SER A 289 -1.61 -6.10 24.52
CA SER A 289 -0.16 -6.17 24.67
C SER A 289 0.27 -6.96 25.90
N ASN A 290 -0.44 -6.89 27.00
CA ASN A 290 -0.17 -7.69 28.19
C ASN A 290 -0.20 -9.20 27.91
N LYS A 291 -1.05 -9.67 27.00
CA LYS A 291 -1.11 -11.09 26.60
C LYS A 291 0.17 -11.55 25.91
N VAL A 292 0.82 -10.64 25.18
CA VAL A 292 1.99 -10.95 24.34
C VAL A 292 3.29 -10.67 25.08
N TYR A 293 3.38 -9.53 25.81
CA TYR A 293 4.66 -9.00 26.31
C TYR A 293 4.85 -9.11 27.82
N LYS A 294 3.95 -9.77 28.56
CA LYS A 294 3.99 -9.84 30.06
C LYS A 294 5.34 -10.27 30.65
N LYS A 295 6.09 -11.10 29.92
CA LYS A 295 7.35 -11.70 30.41
C LYS A 295 8.61 -11.07 29.80
N ILE A 296 8.49 -9.98 29.04
CA ILE A 296 9.62 -9.35 28.32
C ILE A 296 10.51 -8.60 29.31
N ARG A 297 11.82 -8.90 29.28
CA ARG A 297 12.86 -8.25 30.06
C ARG A 297 13.43 -7.08 29.28
N MET A 298 13.17 -5.86 29.75
CA MET A 298 13.63 -4.61 29.10
C MET A 298 14.93 -4.12 29.75
N THR A 299 15.79 -3.50 28.94
CA THR A 299 17.02 -2.86 29.36
C THR A 299 17.36 -1.63 28.52
N SER A 300 18.25 -0.79 28.99
CA SER A 300 18.96 0.25 28.23
C SER A 300 20.39 -0.14 27.84
N ARG A 301 20.85 -1.38 28.19
CA ARG A 301 22.19 -1.87 27.97
C ARG A 301 22.23 -2.94 26.89
N ILE A 302 22.94 -2.65 25.80
CA ILE A 302 23.08 -3.54 24.64
C ILE A 302 23.66 -4.90 25.02
N ASP A 303 24.71 -4.91 25.84
CA ASP A 303 25.40 -6.12 26.32
C ASP A 303 24.40 -7.15 26.92
N GLN A 304 23.42 -6.69 27.66
CA GLN A 304 22.42 -7.59 28.26
C GLN A 304 21.56 -8.32 27.22
N VAL A 305 21.29 -7.69 26.10
CA VAL A 305 20.58 -8.35 24.99
C VAL A 305 21.50 -9.29 24.22
N LEU A 306 22.76 -8.89 24.01
CA LEU A 306 23.77 -9.75 23.37
C LEU A 306 23.99 -11.02 24.16
N ASP A 307 24.09 -10.90 25.48
CA ASP A 307 24.30 -12.02 26.44
C ASP A 307 23.02 -12.85 26.70
N GLY A 308 21.86 -12.46 26.22
CA GLY A 308 20.58 -13.14 26.47
C GLY A 308 19.99 -12.87 27.87
N LYS A 309 20.50 -11.90 28.61
CA LYS A 309 19.99 -11.49 29.93
C LYS A 309 18.73 -10.62 29.82
N ALA A 310 18.54 -9.95 28.69
CA ALA A 310 17.36 -9.16 28.36
C ALA A 310 16.85 -9.49 26.95
N ASP A 311 15.57 -9.20 26.70
CA ASP A 311 14.90 -9.51 25.44
C ASP A 311 14.84 -8.27 24.52
N VAL A 312 14.78 -7.07 25.10
CA VAL A 312 14.79 -5.82 24.36
C VAL A 312 15.65 -4.75 25.01
N CYS A 313 16.46 -4.08 24.16
CA CYS A 313 17.17 -2.87 24.52
C CYS A 313 16.53 -1.69 23.79
N ILE A 314 16.10 -0.65 24.54
CA ILE A 314 15.51 0.57 24.01
C ILE A 314 16.44 1.73 24.30
N ILE A 315 16.95 2.40 23.26
CA ILE A 315 17.94 3.46 23.37
C ILE A 315 17.40 4.75 22.73
N THR A 316 17.39 5.83 23.51
CA THR A 316 17.15 7.18 22.97
C THR A 316 18.49 7.82 22.64
N GLY A 317 18.76 8.05 21.35
CA GLY A 317 19.98 8.67 20.88
C GLY A 317 20.27 8.45 19.41
N SER A 318 21.42 8.94 18.97
CA SER A 318 21.87 8.82 17.59
C SER A 318 22.16 7.34 17.24
N CYS A 319 21.57 6.85 16.17
CA CYS A 319 21.88 5.51 15.67
C CYS A 319 23.36 5.37 15.27
N LEU A 320 23.99 6.44 14.80
CA LEU A 320 25.41 6.44 14.43
C LEU A 320 26.28 6.14 15.65
N ASP A 321 26.04 6.82 16.78
CA ASP A 321 26.79 6.63 18.01
C ASP A 321 26.60 5.21 18.59
N VAL A 322 25.39 4.67 18.46
CA VAL A 322 25.08 3.31 18.94
C VAL A 322 25.79 2.28 18.07
N LEU A 323 25.67 2.38 16.75
CA LEU A 323 26.31 1.47 15.80
C LEU A 323 27.83 1.50 15.91
N ASP A 324 28.44 2.67 16.17
CA ASP A 324 29.88 2.82 16.35
C ASP A 324 30.39 2.10 17.61
N ARG A 325 29.60 2.04 18.68
CA ARG A 325 29.96 1.36 19.95
C ARG A 325 29.69 -0.14 19.96
N MET A 326 28.82 -0.63 19.05
CA MET A 326 28.48 -2.05 19.00
C MET A 326 29.63 -2.90 18.45
N SER A 327 29.72 -4.13 18.96
CA SER A 327 30.65 -5.13 18.44
C SER A 327 30.31 -5.54 17.02
N SER A 328 31.34 -5.78 16.21
CA SER A 328 31.16 -6.29 14.85
C SER A 328 30.50 -7.66 14.87
N ARG A 329 29.64 -7.95 13.88
CA ARG A 329 28.99 -9.25 13.69
C ARG A 329 28.21 -9.73 14.92
N SER A 330 27.49 -8.81 15.59
CA SER A 330 26.75 -9.08 16.82
C SER A 330 25.27 -9.36 16.62
N VAL A 331 24.66 -8.91 15.51
CA VAL A 331 23.22 -9.06 15.25
C VAL A 331 22.94 -10.00 14.08
N ASP A 332 21.77 -10.66 14.10
CA ASP A 332 21.40 -11.68 13.13
C ASP A 332 20.59 -11.12 11.97
N TYR A 333 19.87 -10.02 12.17
CA TYR A 333 19.04 -9.38 11.15
C TYR A 333 18.88 -7.88 11.44
N VAL A 334 18.85 -7.08 10.39
CA VAL A 334 18.47 -5.67 10.47
C VAL A 334 17.19 -5.46 9.70
N PHE A 335 16.18 -4.92 10.35
CA PHE A 335 14.95 -4.44 9.70
C PHE A 335 14.69 -3.01 10.16
N THR A 336 14.57 -2.08 9.20
CA THR A 336 14.50 -0.66 9.57
C THR A 336 13.78 0.20 8.53
N ASP A 337 13.29 1.36 8.98
CA ASP A 337 12.59 2.37 8.19
C ASP A 337 13.24 3.75 8.38
N PRO A 338 14.35 4.03 7.68
CA PRO A 338 15.08 5.29 7.84
C PRO A 338 14.26 6.48 7.30
N PRO A 339 14.53 7.71 7.73
CA PRO A 339 13.92 8.90 7.15
C PRO A 339 14.20 9.05 5.65
N TYR A 340 13.19 9.50 4.88
CA TYR A 340 13.27 9.64 3.42
C TYR A 340 13.44 11.09 3.02
N ASP A 341 14.68 11.56 2.91
CA ASP A 341 15.01 12.94 2.51
C ASP A 341 14.29 13.97 3.41
N ALA A 342 13.61 14.95 2.84
CA ALA A 342 12.84 15.98 3.54
C ALA A 342 11.36 15.62 3.77
N SER A 343 10.94 14.35 3.56
CA SER A 343 9.53 13.97 3.53
C SER A 343 8.80 14.23 4.86
N ILE A 344 9.45 13.91 5.98
CA ILE A 344 8.92 14.10 7.33
C ILE A 344 10.06 14.61 8.23
N GLN A 345 9.84 15.72 8.91
CA GLN A 345 10.73 16.26 9.95
C GLN A 345 10.22 15.71 11.30
N TYR A 346 10.61 14.48 11.63
CA TYR A 346 10.05 13.74 12.79
C TYR A 346 10.24 14.47 14.10
N GLY A 347 11.41 15.07 14.28
CA GLY A 347 11.75 15.78 15.48
C GLY A 347 10.92 17.05 15.66
N GLU A 348 10.79 17.88 14.63
CA GLU A 348 9.93 19.06 14.67
C GLU A 348 8.50 18.68 15.07
N LEU A 349 7.94 17.65 14.43
CA LEU A 349 6.56 17.24 14.68
C LEU A 349 6.35 16.67 16.07
N SER A 350 7.31 15.90 16.59
CA SER A 350 7.22 15.30 17.92
C SER A 350 7.48 16.30 19.07
N TYR A 351 7.97 17.49 18.75
CA TYR A 351 8.29 18.49 19.77
C TYR A 351 7.08 18.88 20.63
N LEU A 352 5.88 18.94 20.05
CA LEU A 352 4.63 19.12 20.78
C LEU A 352 4.49 18.11 21.93
N TRP A 353 4.73 16.83 21.66
CA TRP A 353 4.60 15.77 22.65
C TRP A 353 5.75 15.75 23.64
N ALA A 354 6.97 15.97 23.15
CA ALA A 354 8.17 16.03 24.00
C ALA A 354 8.06 17.13 25.04
N ALA A 355 7.56 18.32 24.66
CA ALA A 355 7.36 19.45 25.54
C ALA A 355 6.30 19.16 26.64
N TRP A 356 5.13 18.59 26.27
CA TRP A 356 4.13 18.20 27.27
C TRP A 356 4.60 17.13 28.22
N LEU A 357 5.50 16.24 27.78
CA LEU A 357 6.15 15.21 28.63
C LEU A 357 7.36 15.74 29.40
N LYS A 358 7.73 17.02 29.25
CA LYS A 358 8.94 17.64 29.83
C LYS A 358 10.22 16.88 29.41
N LYS A 359 10.25 16.38 28.17
CA LYS A 359 11.39 15.66 27.56
C LYS A 359 12.04 16.48 26.45
N ASP A 360 11.92 17.79 26.49
CA ASP A 360 12.33 18.75 25.47
C ASP A 360 13.71 19.39 25.75
N ARG A 361 14.30 19.12 26.91
CA ARG A 361 15.63 19.61 27.25
C ARG A 361 16.67 19.09 26.25
N ASP A 362 17.42 20.00 25.67
CA ASP A 362 18.43 19.74 24.64
C ASP A 362 17.92 19.01 23.37
N TYR A 363 16.60 18.82 23.27
CA TYR A 363 15.98 18.04 22.19
C TYR A 363 16.19 18.67 20.81
N VAL A 364 16.03 20.00 20.72
CA VAL A 364 16.20 20.74 19.44
C VAL A 364 17.64 20.68 18.96
N ASP A 365 18.63 20.77 19.88
CA ASP A 365 20.04 20.69 19.53
C ASP A 365 20.44 19.30 19.07
N GLN A 366 19.88 18.26 19.68
CA GLN A 366 20.08 16.87 19.25
C GLN A 366 19.49 16.62 17.86
N LEU A 367 18.31 17.18 17.54
CA LEU A 367 17.72 17.11 16.22
C LEU A 367 18.61 17.76 15.17
N SER A 368 19.11 18.95 15.46
CA SER A 368 19.95 19.71 14.54
C SER A 368 21.26 18.96 14.22
N SER A 369 21.85 18.27 15.18
CA SER A 369 23.11 17.56 14.99
C SER A 369 22.95 16.14 14.43
N ASN A 370 21.92 15.38 14.86
CA ASN A 370 21.87 13.92 14.70
C ASN A 370 20.71 13.39 13.83
N GLU A 371 19.66 14.19 13.57
CA GLU A 371 18.55 13.72 12.75
C GLU A 371 18.98 13.56 11.29
N ILE A 372 18.81 12.35 10.73
CA ILE A 372 19.22 12.01 9.35
C ILE A 372 18.08 12.39 8.39
N VAL A 373 17.87 13.69 8.21
CA VAL A 373 16.91 14.26 7.27
C VAL A 373 17.54 15.42 6.50
N ARG A 374 17.07 15.68 5.29
CA ARG A 374 17.43 16.95 4.61
C ARG A 374 16.61 18.07 5.24
N ASN A 375 17.33 19.08 5.74
CA ASN A 375 16.74 20.29 6.30
C ASN A 375 17.71 21.47 6.07
N GLU A 376 17.38 22.31 5.10
CA GLU A 376 18.23 23.42 4.67
C GLU A 376 18.46 24.46 5.78
N ARG A 377 17.49 24.62 6.71
CA ARG A 377 17.63 25.52 7.89
C ARG A 377 18.67 25.02 8.88
N GLN A 378 18.82 23.70 8.97
CA GLN A 378 19.87 23.07 9.75
C GLN A 378 21.17 22.90 8.95
N LYS A 379 21.29 23.55 7.77
CA LYS A 379 22.41 23.40 6.83
C LYS A 379 22.65 21.94 6.42
N LYS A 380 21.59 21.13 6.38
CA LYS A 380 21.61 19.74 5.94
C LYS A 380 20.99 19.67 4.54
N ASP A 381 21.84 19.84 3.53
CA ASP A 381 21.48 19.62 2.13
C ASP A 381 21.37 18.11 1.80
N PHE A 382 21.21 17.79 0.53
CA PHE A 382 21.11 16.41 0.09
C PHE A 382 22.39 15.60 0.31
N ASP A 383 23.56 16.23 0.18
CA ASP A 383 24.86 15.55 0.30
C ASP A 383 25.16 15.23 1.77
N VAL A 384 24.86 16.16 2.68
CA VAL A 384 24.92 15.91 4.14
C VAL A 384 23.97 14.78 4.53
N TYR A 385 22.69 14.82 4.09
CA TYR A 385 21.73 13.74 4.33
C TYR A 385 22.27 12.39 3.83
N HIS A 386 22.76 12.34 2.57
CA HIS A 386 23.29 11.10 1.98
C HIS A 386 24.54 10.60 2.72
N SER A 387 25.43 11.48 3.15
CA SER A 387 26.61 11.13 3.94
C SER A 387 26.24 10.49 5.28
N LEU A 388 25.29 11.07 6.00
CA LEU A 388 24.79 10.52 7.28
C LEU A 388 24.08 9.18 7.07
N LEU A 389 23.27 9.06 6.02
CA LEU A 389 22.62 7.80 5.65
C LEU A 389 23.63 6.72 5.33
N ARG A 390 24.68 7.03 4.56
CA ARG A 390 25.77 6.11 4.22
C ARG A 390 26.49 5.63 5.49
N ARG A 391 26.83 6.52 6.42
CA ARG A 391 27.45 6.14 7.71
C ARG A 391 26.57 5.18 8.50
N SER A 392 25.23 5.37 8.48
CA SER A 392 24.32 4.42 9.14
C SER A 392 24.38 3.03 8.49
N PHE A 393 24.47 2.94 7.16
CA PHE A 393 24.65 1.66 6.45
C PHE A 393 25.99 0.99 6.74
N GLU A 394 27.07 1.77 6.83
CA GLU A 394 28.40 1.26 7.22
C GLU A 394 28.36 0.67 8.64
N GLY A 395 27.66 1.34 9.57
CA GLY A 395 27.44 0.85 10.92
C GLY A 395 26.59 -0.43 10.94
N MET A 396 25.48 -0.47 10.20
CA MET A 396 24.64 -1.66 10.06
C MET A 396 25.41 -2.83 9.45
N TYR A 397 26.24 -2.57 8.43
CA TYR A 397 27.13 -3.59 7.86
C TYR A 397 28.13 -4.13 8.86
N LYS A 398 28.74 -3.27 9.67
CA LYS A 398 29.69 -3.66 10.73
C LYS A 398 29.04 -4.63 11.72
N VAL A 399 27.86 -4.28 12.24
CA VAL A 399 27.21 -5.06 13.33
C VAL A 399 26.51 -6.32 12.84
N LEU A 400 26.07 -6.39 11.60
CA LEU A 400 25.40 -7.56 11.03
C LEU A 400 26.38 -8.73 10.85
N LYS A 401 25.99 -9.95 11.19
CA LYS A 401 26.75 -11.18 10.96
C LYS A 401 26.89 -11.47 9.46
N LEU A 402 27.88 -12.28 9.09
CA LEU A 402 28.09 -12.72 7.71
C LEU A 402 26.91 -13.62 7.23
N ASN A 403 26.64 -13.64 5.94
CA ASN A 403 25.52 -14.38 5.32
C ASN A 403 24.15 -14.01 5.95
N ARG A 404 23.99 -12.75 6.36
CA ARG A 404 22.74 -12.24 6.94
C ARG A 404 22.20 -11.07 6.10
N TYR A 405 20.99 -10.68 6.42
CA TYR A 405 20.21 -9.75 5.62
C TYR A 405 19.90 -8.45 6.36
N LEU A 406 19.87 -7.37 5.61
CA LEU A 406 19.25 -6.11 5.96
C LEU A 406 18.01 -5.94 5.08
N THR A 407 16.85 -5.71 5.66
CA THR A 407 15.66 -5.25 4.95
C THR A 407 15.34 -3.83 5.37
N LEU A 408 15.25 -2.96 4.39
CA LEU A 408 14.93 -1.55 4.58
C LEU A 408 13.60 -1.25 3.92
N THR A 409 12.70 -0.58 4.63
CA THR A 409 11.48 -0.06 4.02
C THR A 409 11.74 1.30 3.40
N PHE A 410 11.01 1.62 2.34
CA PHE A 410 11.19 2.86 1.60
C PHE A 410 9.85 3.35 1.03
N HIS A 411 9.51 4.60 1.32
CA HIS A 411 8.28 5.23 0.84
C HIS A 411 8.56 6.63 0.30
N ASN A 412 9.21 6.72 -0.85
CA ASN A 412 9.44 7.99 -1.53
C ASN A 412 9.40 7.78 -3.05
N PRO A 413 8.56 8.52 -3.80
CA PRO A 413 8.45 8.39 -5.25
C PRO A 413 9.66 8.98 -5.99
N THR A 414 10.53 9.71 -5.30
CA THR A 414 11.65 10.41 -5.93
C THR A 414 12.80 9.44 -6.21
N PHE A 415 13.10 9.25 -7.48
CA PHE A 415 14.18 8.39 -7.97
C PHE A 415 15.53 8.71 -7.33
N LYS A 416 15.89 10.01 -7.24
CA LYS A 416 17.15 10.46 -6.62
C LYS A 416 17.33 9.94 -5.19
N VAL A 417 16.26 9.95 -4.37
CA VAL A 417 16.30 9.50 -2.96
C VAL A 417 16.42 7.97 -2.89
N ARG A 418 15.69 7.24 -3.74
CA ARG A 418 15.79 5.79 -3.81
C ARG A 418 17.19 5.32 -4.22
N ASN A 419 17.75 5.94 -5.25
CA ASN A 419 19.12 5.65 -5.67
C ASN A 419 20.15 5.95 -4.58
N ALA A 420 20.01 7.06 -3.88
CA ALA A 420 20.86 7.39 -2.74
C ALA A 420 20.83 6.29 -1.66
N THR A 421 19.64 5.73 -1.40
CA THR A 421 19.47 4.66 -0.41
C THR A 421 20.14 3.36 -0.88
N ILE A 422 19.94 2.94 -2.13
CA ILE A 422 20.58 1.74 -2.69
C ILE A 422 22.10 1.91 -2.69
N ARG A 423 22.56 3.07 -3.09
CA ARG A 423 24.02 3.42 -3.08
C ARG A 423 24.62 3.39 -1.70
N ALA A 424 23.97 3.96 -0.69
CA ALA A 424 24.44 3.91 0.68
C ALA A 424 24.69 2.47 1.14
N GLY A 425 23.78 1.54 0.79
CA GLY A 425 23.93 0.12 1.07
C GLY A 425 25.09 -0.54 0.32
N THR A 426 25.19 -0.32 -1.01
CA THR A 426 26.25 -0.93 -1.81
C THR A 426 27.65 -0.39 -1.47
N PHE A 427 27.77 0.90 -1.18
CA PHE A 427 29.04 1.48 -0.69
C PHE A 427 29.46 0.96 0.69
N ALA A 428 28.48 0.63 1.55
CA ALA A 428 28.79 0.00 2.83
C ALA A 428 29.32 -1.45 2.68
N GLY A 429 29.17 -2.06 1.50
CA GLY A 429 29.62 -3.40 1.18
C GLY A 429 28.51 -4.44 1.08
N PHE A 430 27.24 -4.04 1.20
CA PHE A 430 26.12 -4.94 0.97
C PHE A 430 25.93 -5.28 -0.52
N GLU A 431 25.49 -6.49 -0.78
CA GLU A 431 24.95 -6.89 -2.07
C GLU A 431 23.46 -6.53 -2.11
N PHE A 432 23.07 -5.69 -3.06
CA PHE A 432 21.65 -5.37 -3.27
C PHE A 432 20.97 -6.54 -3.98
N GLU A 433 19.94 -7.13 -3.38
CA GLU A 433 19.36 -8.38 -3.85
C GLU A 433 18.01 -8.19 -4.54
N LYS A 434 17.07 -7.54 -3.88
CA LYS A 434 15.68 -7.45 -4.36
C LYS A 434 14.96 -6.20 -3.88
N ILE A 435 13.95 -5.79 -4.67
CA ILE A 435 12.90 -4.84 -4.28
C ILE A 435 11.55 -5.56 -4.28
N TYR A 436 10.80 -5.42 -3.19
CA TYR A 436 9.39 -5.79 -3.14
C TYR A 436 8.55 -4.52 -3.00
N HIS A 437 7.50 -4.42 -3.80
CA HIS A 437 6.53 -3.33 -3.70
C HIS A 437 5.25 -3.84 -3.06
N GLN A 438 4.86 -3.23 -1.94
CA GLN A 438 3.57 -3.42 -1.28
C GLN A 438 2.68 -2.23 -1.59
N PRO A 439 1.69 -2.34 -2.47
CA PRO A 439 0.76 -1.27 -2.75
C PRO A 439 -0.13 -0.98 -1.53
N THR A 440 -0.56 0.27 -1.39
CA THR A 440 -1.48 0.66 -0.31
C THR A 440 -2.87 0.08 -0.53
N ALA A 441 -3.43 -0.54 0.51
CA ALA A 441 -4.79 -1.12 0.47
C ALA A 441 -5.89 -0.04 0.39
N GLN A 442 -5.61 1.20 0.81
CA GLN A 442 -6.54 2.32 0.77
C GLN A 442 -5.94 3.53 0.06
N LYS A 443 -6.69 4.10 -0.88
CA LYS A 443 -6.33 5.37 -1.52
C LYS A 443 -6.46 6.50 -0.49
N SER A 444 -5.37 7.10 -0.09
CA SER A 444 -5.40 8.32 0.74
C SER A 444 -5.64 9.55 -0.13
N GLY A 445 -6.15 10.65 0.46
CA GLY A 445 -6.28 11.93 -0.26
C GLY A 445 -4.98 12.43 -0.89
N LYS A 446 -3.81 12.10 -0.29
CA LYS A 446 -2.49 12.36 -0.87
C LYS A 446 -2.20 11.52 -2.12
N SER A 447 -2.71 10.30 -2.19
CA SER A 447 -2.50 9.43 -3.35
C SER A 447 -3.21 9.93 -4.61
N LEU A 448 -4.27 10.72 -4.44
CA LEU A 448 -5.00 11.36 -5.54
C LEU A 448 -4.27 12.59 -6.11
N LEU A 449 -3.37 13.19 -5.33
CA LEU A 449 -2.60 14.39 -5.70
C LEU A 449 -1.20 14.05 -6.25
N GLN A 450 -0.78 12.79 -6.19
CA GLN A 450 0.51 12.38 -6.75
C GLN A 450 0.42 12.21 -8.27
N PRO A 451 1.50 12.54 -9.01
CA PRO A 451 1.54 12.31 -10.45
C PRO A 451 1.26 10.83 -10.76
N PHE A 452 0.53 10.60 -11.84
CA PHE A 452 0.25 9.26 -12.30
C PHE A 452 1.56 8.47 -12.53
N GLY A 453 1.54 7.20 -12.11
CA GLY A 453 2.73 6.35 -12.17
C GLY A 453 3.69 6.52 -11.00
N SER A 454 3.37 7.38 -10.01
CA SER A 454 4.07 7.37 -8.73
C SER A 454 3.75 6.07 -8.00
N ALA A 455 4.78 5.36 -7.55
CA ALA A 455 4.60 4.17 -6.75
C ALA A 455 3.90 4.51 -5.44
N MET A 456 2.66 4.05 -5.31
CA MET A 456 1.90 4.19 -4.07
C MET A 456 2.04 2.91 -3.26
N GLY A 457 2.71 3.00 -2.12
CA GLY A 457 2.97 1.86 -1.26
C GLY A 457 4.36 1.89 -0.65
N ASP A 458 4.64 0.88 0.13
CA ASP A 458 5.96 0.68 0.70
C ASP A 458 6.79 -0.22 -0.21
N PHE A 459 8.06 0.14 -0.39
CA PHE A 459 9.06 -0.71 -0.98
C PHE A 459 9.87 -1.36 0.14
N TYR A 460 10.20 -2.63 -0.03
CA TYR A 460 11.11 -3.38 0.82
C TYR A 460 12.38 -3.68 0.03
N LEU A 461 13.45 -3.00 0.38
CA LEU A 461 14.78 -3.12 -0.23
C LEU A 461 15.58 -4.14 0.57
N ARG A 462 15.94 -5.26 -0.03
CA ARG A 462 16.71 -6.30 0.65
C ARG A 462 18.16 -6.29 0.22
N PHE A 463 19.04 -6.30 1.22
CA PHE A 463 20.47 -6.34 1.06
C PHE A 463 21.02 -7.58 1.79
N HIS A 464 22.02 -8.19 1.19
CA HIS A 464 22.76 -9.33 1.72
C HIS A 464 24.16 -8.92 2.14
N LYS A 465 24.63 -9.40 3.30
CA LYS A 465 26.03 -9.27 3.69
C LYS A 465 26.77 -10.55 3.32
N PRO A 466 27.69 -10.55 2.32
CA PRO A 466 28.37 -11.76 1.85
C PRO A 466 29.31 -12.37 2.89
N ALA A 467 29.64 -13.66 2.71
CA ALA A 467 30.55 -14.41 3.61
C ALA A 467 32.00 -13.91 3.50
N SER A 468 32.44 -13.52 2.31
CA SER A 468 33.77 -12.97 2.06
C SER A 468 33.64 -11.53 1.58
N THR A 469 34.42 -10.65 2.16
CA THR A 469 34.71 -9.35 1.54
C THR A 469 35.56 -9.62 0.32
N SER A 470 34.95 -9.92 -0.83
CA SER A 470 35.64 -9.72 -2.11
C SER A 470 36.09 -8.28 -2.12
N ALA A 471 37.40 -8.09 -2.31
CA ALA A 471 38.03 -6.78 -2.27
C ALA A 471 37.15 -5.78 -3.04
N ARG A 472 36.78 -4.65 -2.40
CA ARG A 472 36.19 -3.50 -3.06
C ARG A 472 37.02 -3.24 -4.32
N LYS A 473 36.59 -3.70 -5.48
CA LYS A 473 37.00 -3.08 -6.72
C LYS A 473 36.40 -1.68 -6.64
N GLU A 474 37.22 -0.69 -6.40
CA GLU A 474 36.89 0.69 -6.73
C GLU A 474 36.59 0.68 -8.22
N LEU A 475 35.31 0.55 -8.53
CA LEU A 475 34.79 0.77 -9.87
C LEU A 475 34.80 2.29 -10.10
N GLN A 476 36.01 2.85 -10.25
CA GLN A 476 36.25 4.07 -10.98
C GLN A 476 36.26 3.69 -12.49
N GLU A 477 35.15 3.17 -12.97
CA GLU A 477 34.94 3.13 -14.43
C GLU A 477 34.33 4.48 -14.82
N GLU A 478 34.90 5.12 -15.84
CA GLU A 478 34.29 6.23 -16.57
C GLU A 478 32.82 5.84 -16.88
N ILE A 479 31.91 6.79 -16.67
CA ILE A 479 30.49 6.57 -16.87
C ILE A 479 30.25 6.37 -18.36
N ASP A 480 30.07 5.15 -18.77
CA ASP A 480 29.69 4.82 -20.15
C ASP A 480 28.15 4.98 -20.30
N GLU A 481 27.77 6.20 -20.75
CA GLU A 481 26.36 6.51 -21.05
C GLU A 481 25.72 5.53 -22.02
N LYS A 482 26.50 5.04 -23.01
CA LYS A 482 26.01 4.05 -23.99
C LYS A 482 25.78 2.69 -23.35
N ARG A 483 26.61 2.31 -22.39
CA ARG A 483 26.42 1.07 -21.62
C ARG A 483 25.19 1.17 -20.72
N PHE A 484 25.00 2.33 -20.07
CA PHE A 484 23.79 2.60 -19.27
C PHE A 484 22.54 2.50 -20.14
N GLU A 485 22.50 3.21 -21.26
CA GLU A 485 21.39 3.21 -22.22
C GLU A 485 21.06 1.78 -22.69
N ARG A 486 22.08 1.00 -23.10
CA ARG A 486 21.90 -0.40 -23.52
C ARG A 486 21.31 -1.27 -22.43
N ILE A 487 21.75 -1.15 -21.17
CA ILE A 487 21.21 -1.93 -20.05
C ILE A 487 19.77 -1.55 -19.78
N VAL A 488 19.45 -0.25 -19.74
CA VAL A 488 18.08 0.23 -19.54
C VAL A 488 17.14 -0.34 -20.61
N ILE A 489 17.52 -0.27 -21.88
CA ILE A 489 16.71 -0.77 -22.99
C ILE A 489 16.54 -2.28 -22.90
N ALA A 490 17.63 -3.04 -22.79
CA ALA A 490 17.61 -4.49 -22.77
C ALA A 490 16.78 -5.03 -21.60
N THR A 491 16.98 -4.46 -20.40
CA THR A 491 16.25 -4.86 -19.18
C THR A 491 14.77 -4.51 -19.27
N THR A 492 14.43 -3.39 -19.93
CA THR A 492 13.03 -3.01 -20.15
C THR A 492 12.34 -3.97 -21.13
N ILE A 493 12.99 -4.30 -22.23
CA ILE A 493 12.48 -5.27 -23.22
C ILE A 493 12.27 -6.63 -22.54
N GLU A 494 13.22 -7.10 -21.74
CA GLU A 494 13.12 -8.36 -21.00
C GLU A 494 11.89 -8.38 -20.07
N LEU A 495 11.67 -7.30 -19.29
CA LEU A 495 10.51 -7.20 -18.41
C LEU A 495 9.19 -7.19 -19.19
N LEU A 496 9.10 -6.37 -20.25
CA LEU A 496 7.87 -6.27 -21.04
C LEU A 496 7.55 -7.59 -21.75
N ALA A 497 8.58 -8.28 -22.24
CA ALA A 497 8.43 -9.59 -22.86
C ALA A 497 7.98 -10.66 -21.85
N GLU A 498 8.55 -10.68 -20.65
CA GLU A 498 8.16 -11.63 -19.61
C GLU A 498 6.75 -11.35 -19.06
N ARG A 499 6.35 -10.08 -18.93
CA ARG A 499 4.99 -9.72 -18.51
C ARG A 499 3.98 -9.95 -19.63
N ALA A 500 4.35 -9.76 -20.86
CA ALA A 500 3.51 -9.84 -22.07
C ALA A 500 2.27 -8.91 -21.99
N GLU A 501 2.41 -7.77 -21.33
CA GLU A 501 1.34 -6.78 -21.17
C GLU A 501 1.91 -5.36 -20.97
N PRO A 502 1.17 -4.30 -21.34
CA PRO A 502 1.56 -2.94 -21.07
C PRO A 502 1.83 -2.73 -19.57
N THR A 503 2.97 -2.10 -19.24
CA THR A 503 3.50 -2.10 -17.89
C THR A 503 3.71 -0.67 -17.38
N PRO A 504 3.22 -0.31 -16.16
CA PRO A 504 3.45 0.99 -15.56
C PRO A 504 4.93 1.27 -15.33
N TYR A 505 5.35 2.53 -15.50
CA TYR A 505 6.74 2.96 -15.31
C TYR A 505 7.32 2.52 -13.95
N THR A 506 6.51 2.50 -12.91
CA THR A 506 6.94 2.07 -11.56
C THR A 506 7.41 0.62 -11.51
N MET A 507 6.79 -0.26 -12.28
CA MET A 507 7.23 -1.65 -12.39
C MET A 507 8.49 -1.76 -13.22
N VAL A 508 8.59 -0.97 -14.30
CA VAL A 508 9.80 -0.90 -15.15
C VAL A 508 11.01 -0.49 -14.32
N ILE A 509 10.90 0.59 -13.56
CA ILE A 509 12.01 1.09 -12.75
C ILE A 509 12.40 0.11 -11.62
N ASN A 510 11.44 -0.57 -11.01
CA ASN A 510 11.71 -1.58 -9.98
C ASN A 510 12.46 -2.79 -10.51
N HIS A 511 12.31 -3.10 -11.80
CA HIS A 511 13.06 -4.16 -12.46
C HIS A 511 14.46 -3.72 -12.84
N ILE A 512 14.61 -2.49 -13.32
CA ILE A 512 15.88 -1.94 -13.80
C ILE A 512 16.86 -1.67 -12.66
N ASP A 513 16.39 -1.12 -11.52
CA ASP A 513 17.26 -0.68 -10.43
C ASP A 513 18.23 -1.76 -9.92
N PRO A 514 17.81 -3.02 -9.65
CA PRO A 514 18.72 -4.07 -9.23
C PRO A 514 19.79 -4.40 -10.26
N VAL A 515 19.42 -4.32 -11.54
CA VAL A 515 20.35 -4.61 -12.66
C VAL A 515 21.38 -3.49 -12.77
N LEU A 516 20.95 -2.23 -12.72
CA LEU A 516 21.86 -1.09 -12.72
C LEU A 516 22.84 -1.13 -11.54
N ALA A 517 22.35 -1.46 -10.33
CA ALA A 517 23.18 -1.59 -9.14
C ALA A 517 24.27 -2.66 -9.33
N LYS A 518 23.95 -3.83 -9.90
CA LYS A 518 24.93 -4.88 -10.24
C LYS A 518 26.00 -4.40 -11.21
N HIS A 519 25.64 -3.52 -12.13
CA HIS A 519 26.56 -2.96 -13.13
C HIS A 519 27.31 -1.71 -12.66
N GLY A 520 27.19 -1.32 -11.39
CA GLY A 520 27.92 -0.21 -10.78
C GLY A 520 27.42 1.19 -11.12
N PHE A 521 26.30 1.33 -11.85
CA PHE A 521 25.76 2.63 -12.26
C PHE A 521 25.26 3.51 -11.11
N PHE A 522 25.22 2.99 -9.91
CA PHE A 522 24.95 3.77 -8.70
C PHE A 522 26.23 4.27 -8.01
N SER A 523 27.41 4.02 -8.56
CA SER A 523 28.68 4.34 -7.90
C SER A 523 29.12 5.80 -8.02
N SER A 524 28.48 6.64 -8.86
CA SER A 524 28.83 8.06 -8.96
C SER A 524 27.69 9.01 -8.62
N LEU A 525 27.99 10.10 -7.87
CA LEU A 525 27.02 11.12 -7.45
C LEU A 525 26.63 12.11 -8.55
N SER A 526 27.44 12.20 -9.60
CA SER A 526 27.40 13.27 -10.59
C SER A 526 26.71 12.92 -11.90
N THR A 527 26.11 11.75 -12.02
CA THR A 527 25.53 11.33 -13.30
C THR A 527 24.12 11.84 -13.47
N GLY A 528 23.89 12.70 -14.44
CA GLY A 528 22.59 13.07 -14.98
C GLY A 528 21.87 11.92 -15.71
N LEU A 529 22.25 10.65 -15.44
CA LEU A 529 21.67 9.46 -16.06
C LEU A 529 20.25 9.25 -15.52
N ASP A 530 19.27 9.46 -16.39
CA ASP A 530 17.84 9.31 -16.09
C ASP A 530 17.26 8.18 -16.94
N VAL A 531 16.80 7.12 -16.26
CA VAL A 531 16.12 5.97 -16.91
C VAL A 531 14.92 6.44 -17.73
N LYS A 532 14.14 7.39 -17.22
CA LYS A 532 12.95 7.89 -17.92
C LYS A 532 13.34 8.67 -19.18
N ALA A 533 14.44 9.44 -19.14
CA ALA A 533 14.96 10.14 -20.30
C ALA A 533 15.41 9.17 -21.38
N VAL A 534 16.12 8.10 -21.00
CA VAL A 534 16.52 7.02 -21.95
C VAL A 534 15.27 6.39 -22.59
N LEU A 535 14.29 5.96 -21.80
CA LEU A 535 13.09 5.32 -22.33
C LEU A 535 12.31 6.27 -23.27
N ARG A 536 12.24 7.56 -22.95
CA ARG A 536 11.57 8.55 -23.81
C ARG A 536 12.31 8.80 -25.13
N LYS A 537 13.63 8.77 -25.12
CA LYS A 537 14.47 8.86 -26.35
C LYS A 537 14.16 7.72 -27.31
N HIS A 538 13.77 6.56 -26.81
CA HIS A 538 13.47 5.34 -27.55
C HIS A 538 11.98 5.11 -27.86
N LEU A 539 11.13 6.17 -27.67
CA LEU A 539 9.73 6.11 -28.10
C LEU A 539 9.65 6.11 -29.64
N GLY A 540 8.81 5.23 -30.16
CA GLY A 540 8.67 5.02 -31.61
C GLY A 540 9.76 4.10 -32.22
N GLN A 541 10.77 3.73 -31.45
CA GLN A 541 11.80 2.76 -31.83
C GLN A 541 11.51 1.42 -31.12
N GLU A 542 12.01 1.23 -29.89
CA GLU A 542 11.78 0.02 -29.11
C GLU A 542 10.48 0.07 -28.32
N PHE A 543 10.02 1.25 -27.93
CA PHE A 543 8.89 1.43 -27.00
C PHE A 543 7.78 2.30 -27.56
N ARG A 544 6.56 2.06 -27.07
CA ARG A 544 5.41 2.95 -27.24
C ARG A 544 4.70 3.16 -25.90
N LEU A 545 3.98 4.29 -25.78
CA LEU A 545 3.12 4.55 -24.64
C LEU A 545 1.67 4.17 -24.97
N VAL A 546 1.05 3.40 -24.09
CA VAL A 546 -0.35 3.03 -24.19
C VAL A 546 -1.12 3.85 -23.16
N LYS A 547 -2.18 4.56 -23.59
CA LYS A 547 -3.05 5.29 -22.67
C LYS A 547 -4.08 4.32 -22.10
N GLU A 548 -3.83 3.83 -20.90
CA GLU A 548 -4.76 2.96 -20.21
C GLU A 548 -5.44 3.68 -19.03
N ARG A 549 -6.73 3.35 -18.78
CA ARG A 549 -7.41 3.74 -17.53
C ARG A 549 -7.24 2.60 -16.52
N ILE A 550 -6.22 2.68 -15.67
CA ILE A 550 -6.07 1.75 -14.55
C ILE A 550 -6.83 2.34 -13.35
N GLY A 551 -7.86 1.67 -12.89
CA GLY A 551 -8.64 2.11 -11.74
C GLY A 551 -9.29 3.50 -11.86
N GLY A 552 -9.65 3.94 -13.07
CA GLY A 552 -10.28 5.25 -13.33
C GLY A 552 -9.31 6.42 -13.47
N VAL A 553 -8.01 6.21 -13.33
CA VAL A 553 -6.96 7.25 -13.47
C VAL A 553 -6.25 7.08 -14.81
N LYS A 554 -6.16 8.17 -15.59
CA LYS A 554 -5.38 8.19 -16.85
C LYS A 554 -3.89 8.10 -16.55
N GLY A 555 -3.15 7.18 -17.20
CA GLY A 555 -1.73 7.08 -17.04
C GLY A 555 -0.96 6.54 -18.22
N GLU A 556 0.35 6.76 -18.16
CA GLU A 556 1.30 6.26 -19.17
C GLU A 556 1.76 4.87 -18.75
N VAL A 557 1.51 3.88 -19.58
CA VAL A 557 2.07 2.54 -19.47
C VAL A 557 2.97 2.26 -20.67
N TRP A 558 4.08 1.59 -20.42
CA TRP A 558 5.10 1.28 -21.42
C TRP A 558 4.81 -0.05 -22.08
N TRP A 559 4.98 -0.11 -23.38
CA TRP A 559 4.83 -1.33 -24.17
C TRP A 559 5.88 -1.38 -25.28
N LEU A 560 6.11 -2.58 -25.80
CA LEU A 560 6.97 -2.79 -26.96
C LEU A 560 6.35 -2.12 -28.21
N ASN A 561 7.17 -1.45 -29.00
CA ASN A 561 6.73 -0.85 -30.25
C ASN A 561 6.39 -1.92 -31.29
N ASP A 562 7.26 -2.91 -31.42
CA ASP A 562 7.05 -4.12 -32.22
C ASP A 562 7.21 -5.37 -31.35
N PRO A 563 6.11 -5.93 -30.79
CA PRO A 563 6.17 -7.15 -30.00
C PRO A 563 6.65 -8.37 -30.80
N SER A 564 6.43 -8.42 -32.13
CA SER A 564 6.79 -9.56 -32.96
C SER A 564 8.32 -9.70 -33.17
N ALA A 565 9.05 -8.61 -33.01
CA ALA A 565 10.50 -8.61 -33.10
C ALA A 565 11.22 -9.22 -31.88
N VAL A 566 10.47 -9.52 -30.79
CA VAL A 566 11.05 -10.00 -29.53
C VAL A 566 10.89 -11.52 -29.41
N SER A 567 11.97 -12.25 -29.63
CA SER A 567 12.02 -13.72 -29.67
C SER A 567 11.63 -14.44 -28.36
N ARG A 568 11.56 -13.74 -27.23
CA ARG A 568 11.22 -14.31 -25.89
C ARG A 568 9.93 -13.73 -25.30
N LEU A 569 9.07 -13.18 -26.14
CA LEU A 569 7.76 -12.69 -25.67
C LEU A 569 6.95 -13.87 -25.13
N ARG A 570 6.45 -13.75 -23.89
CA ARG A 570 5.50 -14.72 -23.34
C ARG A 570 4.18 -14.64 -24.11
N GLU A 571 3.60 -15.77 -24.37
CA GLU A 571 2.33 -15.84 -25.10
C GLU A 571 1.14 -15.41 -24.25
N ILE A 572 1.18 -15.71 -22.93
CA ILE A 572 0.09 -15.43 -22.00
C ILE A 572 0.47 -14.24 -21.10
N PRO A 573 -0.32 -13.16 -21.08
CA PRO A 573 -0.10 -12.01 -20.21
C PRO A 573 -0.03 -12.39 -18.72
N LEU A 574 0.75 -11.64 -17.94
CA LEU A 574 0.90 -11.89 -16.52
C LEU A 574 -0.44 -11.82 -15.77
N SER A 575 -1.31 -10.88 -16.12
CA SER A 575 -2.65 -10.77 -15.54
C SER A 575 -3.45 -12.07 -15.67
N GLU A 576 -3.38 -12.75 -16.82
CA GLU A 576 -4.06 -14.03 -17.02
C GLU A 576 -3.40 -15.19 -16.27
N ARG A 577 -2.06 -15.21 -16.20
CA ARG A 577 -1.34 -16.19 -15.38
C ARG A 577 -1.71 -16.06 -13.89
N VAL A 578 -1.93 -14.84 -13.42
CA VAL A 578 -2.43 -14.56 -12.06
C VAL A 578 -3.84 -15.10 -11.86
N GLU A 579 -4.74 -14.86 -12.82
CA GLU A 579 -6.11 -15.43 -12.78
C GLU A 579 -6.08 -16.95 -12.69
N GLN A 580 -5.24 -17.62 -13.48
CA GLN A 580 -5.06 -19.08 -13.42
C GLN A 580 -4.59 -19.56 -12.06
N THR A 581 -3.65 -18.84 -11.44
CA THR A 581 -3.14 -19.17 -10.11
C THR A 581 -4.22 -19.02 -9.04
N VAL A 582 -5.01 -17.93 -9.08
CA VAL A 582 -6.16 -17.75 -8.17
C VAL A 582 -7.18 -18.86 -8.32
N LEU A 583 -7.55 -19.22 -9.55
CA LEU A 583 -8.53 -20.27 -9.82
C LEU A 583 -8.03 -21.63 -9.35
N ARG A 584 -6.76 -21.97 -9.63
CA ARG A 584 -6.11 -23.21 -9.16
C ARG A 584 -6.12 -23.30 -7.64
N LEU A 585 -5.81 -22.19 -6.95
CA LEU A 585 -5.79 -22.16 -5.50
C LEU A 585 -7.20 -22.31 -4.89
N LEU A 586 -8.22 -21.66 -5.48
CA LEU A 586 -9.62 -21.77 -5.07
C LEU A 586 -10.13 -23.20 -5.24
N ARG A 587 -9.79 -23.87 -6.36
CA ARG A 587 -10.16 -25.27 -6.59
C ARG A 587 -9.50 -26.23 -5.60
N ALA A 588 -8.22 -26.01 -5.29
CA ALA A 588 -7.47 -26.87 -4.38
C ALA A 588 -7.93 -26.75 -2.91
N LYS A 589 -8.28 -25.53 -2.46
CA LYS A 589 -8.60 -25.26 -1.04
C LYS A 589 -10.08 -25.05 -0.75
N GLY A 590 -10.93 -24.87 -1.75
CA GLY A 590 -12.37 -24.57 -1.64
C GLY A 590 -12.67 -23.15 -1.16
N ARG A 591 -11.93 -22.67 -0.14
CA ARG A 591 -12.00 -21.31 0.39
C ARG A 591 -10.59 -20.77 0.68
N ILE A 592 -10.36 -19.50 0.40
CA ILE A 592 -9.07 -18.84 0.63
C ILE A 592 -9.28 -17.43 1.17
N THR A 593 -8.26 -16.88 1.81
CA THR A 593 -8.21 -15.45 2.14
C THR A 593 -7.52 -14.68 1.00
N PHE A 594 -7.67 -13.35 0.99
CA PHE A 594 -6.88 -12.49 0.10
C PHE A 594 -5.37 -12.71 0.33
N THR A 595 -4.96 -12.89 1.57
CA THR A 595 -3.56 -13.14 1.94
C THR A 595 -3.03 -14.45 1.36
N ASP A 596 -3.84 -15.52 1.32
CA ASP A 596 -3.46 -16.78 0.69
C ASP A 596 -3.21 -16.61 -0.82
N ALA A 597 -4.10 -15.89 -1.50
CA ALA A 597 -3.94 -15.57 -2.92
C ALA A 597 -2.69 -14.72 -3.15
N TRP A 598 -2.50 -13.69 -2.35
CA TRP A 598 -1.33 -12.82 -2.41
C TRP A 598 -0.02 -13.58 -2.22
N LYS A 599 0.07 -14.44 -1.19
CA LYS A 599 1.25 -15.27 -0.93
C LYS A 599 1.57 -16.20 -2.11
N ALA A 600 0.57 -16.89 -2.64
CA ALA A 600 0.75 -17.81 -3.77
C ALA A 600 1.24 -17.07 -5.02
N ILE A 601 0.64 -15.92 -5.34
CA ILE A 601 1.02 -15.09 -6.49
C ILE A 601 2.41 -14.50 -6.32
N SER A 602 2.74 -13.98 -5.13
CA SER A 602 4.07 -13.42 -4.86
C SER A 602 5.18 -14.47 -4.90
N PHE A 603 4.87 -15.72 -4.59
CA PHE A 603 5.80 -16.83 -4.70
C PHE A 603 6.02 -17.24 -6.16
N GLU A 604 4.94 -17.34 -6.93
CA GLU A 604 5.00 -17.77 -8.34
C GLU A 604 5.53 -16.67 -9.27
N PHE A 605 5.20 -15.40 -8.98
CA PHE A 605 5.59 -14.22 -9.76
C PHE A 605 6.34 -13.21 -8.88
N PRO A 606 7.62 -13.43 -8.59
CA PRO A 606 8.38 -12.59 -7.68
C PRO A 606 8.80 -11.26 -8.31
N ASN A 607 9.15 -10.28 -7.46
CA ASN A 607 9.71 -8.97 -7.84
C ASN A 607 8.76 -8.11 -8.70
N SER A 608 9.25 -7.58 -9.81
CA SER A 608 8.47 -6.77 -10.76
C SER A 608 7.39 -7.55 -11.53
N LEU A 609 7.36 -8.88 -11.39
CA LEU A 609 6.29 -9.73 -11.89
C LEU A 609 5.15 -9.89 -10.89
N THR A 610 5.29 -9.50 -9.63
CA THR A 610 4.20 -9.55 -8.65
C THR A 610 3.08 -8.60 -9.08
N SER A 611 1.86 -9.12 -9.17
CA SER A 611 0.68 -8.33 -9.49
C SER A 611 0.28 -7.42 -8.32
N ASP A 612 -0.37 -6.30 -8.62
CA ASP A 612 -0.91 -5.41 -7.58
C ASP A 612 -2.16 -6.01 -6.89
N ALA A 613 -2.51 -5.43 -5.75
CA ALA A 613 -3.66 -5.89 -4.97
C ALA A 613 -5.00 -5.79 -5.72
N THR A 614 -5.11 -4.83 -6.65
CA THR A 614 -6.32 -4.61 -7.44
C THR A 614 -6.52 -5.75 -8.43
N SER A 615 -5.49 -6.12 -9.18
CA SER A 615 -5.51 -7.23 -10.14
C SER A 615 -5.83 -8.57 -9.45
N ILE A 616 -5.27 -8.81 -8.27
CA ILE A 616 -5.55 -10.02 -7.48
C ILE A 616 -7.00 -10.01 -6.98
N LYS A 617 -7.49 -8.86 -6.52
CA LYS A 617 -8.87 -8.72 -6.07
C LYS A 617 -9.87 -8.91 -7.22
N GLU A 618 -9.59 -8.33 -8.40
CA GLU A 618 -10.40 -8.51 -9.60
C GLU A 618 -10.47 -9.99 -10.00
N ALA A 619 -9.34 -10.71 -9.97
CA ALA A 619 -9.31 -12.14 -10.22
C ALA A 619 -10.15 -12.93 -9.18
N LEU A 620 -10.07 -12.57 -7.89
CA LEU A 620 -10.90 -13.17 -6.85
C LEU A 620 -12.39 -12.87 -7.07
N GLU A 621 -12.77 -11.63 -7.35
CA GLU A 621 -14.15 -11.21 -7.60
C GLU A 621 -14.75 -11.92 -8.82
N GLN A 622 -13.94 -12.23 -9.82
CA GLN A 622 -14.36 -12.95 -11.01
C GLN A 622 -14.76 -14.39 -10.70
N TYR A 623 -13.97 -15.14 -9.92
CA TYR A 623 -14.16 -16.57 -9.69
C TYR A 623 -14.78 -16.91 -8.35
N ALA A 624 -14.76 -15.99 -7.38
CA ALA A 624 -15.21 -16.24 -6.02
C ALA A 624 -16.15 -15.15 -5.50
N ARG A 625 -16.90 -15.49 -4.45
CA ARG A 625 -17.68 -14.53 -3.66
C ARG A 625 -17.04 -14.36 -2.28
N GLN A 626 -17.03 -13.13 -1.79
CA GLN A 626 -16.59 -12.86 -0.44
C GLN A 626 -17.66 -13.26 0.58
N VAL A 627 -17.23 -13.93 1.65
CA VAL A 627 -18.10 -14.37 2.77
C VAL A 627 -17.59 -13.81 4.09
N SER A 628 -18.35 -14.01 5.18
CA SER A 628 -17.97 -13.53 6.51
C SER A 628 -16.58 -14.01 6.93
N GLY A 629 -15.83 -13.18 7.68
CA GLY A 629 -14.47 -13.49 8.11
C GLY A 629 -13.38 -13.25 7.06
N GLY A 630 -13.69 -12.55 5.94
CA GLY A 630 -12.71 -12.18 4.93
C GLY A 630 -12.30 -13.32 3.98
N TYR A 631 -13.05 -14.41 3.98
CA TYR A 631 -12.83 -15.55 3.06
C TYR A 631 -13.48 -15.34 1.71
N TRP A 632 -12.89 -15.96 0.68
CA TRP A 632 -13.38 -16.06 -0.69
C TRP A 632 -13.72 -17.51 -0.99
N LEU A 633 -14.95 -17.77 -1.44
CA LEU A 633 -15.47 -19.08 -1.82
C LEU A 633 -15.68 -19.12 -3.33
N LEU A 634 -15.28 -20.22 -3.96
CA LEU A 634 -15.52 -20.45 -5.38
C LEU A 634 -17.02 -20.32 -5.69
N LYS A 635 -17.36 -19.57 -6.73
CA LYS A 635 -18.76 -19.42 -7.18
C LYS A 635 -19.27 -20.76 -7.73
N PRO A 636 -20.48 -21.22 -7.36
CA PRO A 636 -21.08 -22.45 -7.89
C PRO A 636 -21.11 -22.50 -9.43
N GLN A 637 -21.43 -21.36 -10.06
CA GLN A 637 -21.47 -21.22 -11.51
C GLN A 637 -20.14 -21.54 -12.21
N VAL A 638 -19.00 -21.39 -11.52
CA VAL A 638 -17.69 -21.74 -12.08
C VAL A 638 -17.54 -23.26 -12.25
N ASN A 639 -18.11 -24.05 -11.34
CA ASN A 639 -18.12 -25.51 -11.46
C ASN A 639 -19.14 -25.99 -12.53
N GLU A 640 -20.31 -25.36 -12.60
CA GLU A 640 -21.32 -25.64 -13.63
C GLU A 640 -20.79 -25.37 -15.04
N ARG A 641 -19.96 -24.34 -15.21
CA ARG A 641 -19.32 -23.99 -16.48
C ARG A 641 -18.42 -25.09 -17.03
N VAL A 642 -17.82 -25.92 -16.19
CA VAL A 642 -17.00 -27.07 -16.66
C VAL A 642 -17.88 -28.11 -17.36
N THR A 643 -19.05 -28.41 -16.80
CA THR A 643 -20.03 -29.31 -17.45
C THR A 643 -20.60 -28.70 -18.73
N GLN A 644 -20.81 -27.37 -18.74
CA GLN A 644 -21.27 -26.65 -19.93
C GLN A 644 -20.23 -26.65 -21.05
N HIS A 645 -18.94 -26.58 -20.71
CA HIS A 645 -17.82 -26.63 -21.64
C HIS A 645 -17.86 -27.92 -22.48
N SER A 646 -17.87 -29.08 -21.83
CA SER A 646 -17.93 -30.35 -22.51
C SER A 646 -19.22 -30.53 -23.34
N THR A 647 -20.36 -30.04 -22.84
CA THR A 647 -21.64 -30.08 -23.57
C THR A 647 -21.60 -29.25 -24.87
N LEU A 648 -20.93 -28.10 -24.86
CA LEU A 648 -20.81 -27.22 -26.04
C LEU A 648 -19.80 -27.80 -27.06
N ILE A 649 -18.71 -28.37 -26.59
CA ILE A 649 -17.78 -29.10 -27.46
C ILE A 649 -18.53 -30.24 -28.17
N ALA A 650 -19.31 -31.05 -27.44
CA ALA A 650 -20.13 -32.09 -28.03
C ALA A 650 -21.13 -31.55 -29.07
N LEU A 651 -21.82 -30.43 -28.77
CA LEU A 651 -22.72 -29.79 -29.68
C LEU A 651 -22.04 -29.35 -30.99
N LEU A 652 -20.91 -28.66 -30.90
CA LEU A 652 -20.14 -28.19 -32.04
C LEU A 652 -19.56 -29.37 -32.87
N ALA A 653 -19.10 -30.40 -32.18
CA ALA A 653 -18.59 -31.59 -32.83
C ALA A 653 -19.72 -32.38 -33.56
N GLU A 654 -20.88 -32.58 -32.92
CA GLU A 654 -22.03 -33.19 -33.55
C GLU A 654 -22.54 -32.38 -34.76
N LEU A 655 -22.59 -31.06 -34.62
CA LEU A 655 -22.98 -30.18 -35.74
C LEU A 655 -22.04 -30.32 -36.93
N GLY A 656 -20.72 -30.33 -36.70
CA GLY A 656 -19.74 -30.49 -37.77
C GLY A 656 -19.88 -31.83 -38.48
N ASN A 657 -20.06 -32.93 -37.77
CA ASN A 657 -20.28 -34.22 -38.34
C ASN A 657 -21.59 -34.27 -39.16
N ARG A 658 -22.70 -33.65 -38.71
CA ARG A 658 -23.97 -33.55 -39.44
C ARG A 658 -23.91 -32.69 -40.72
N LEU A 659 -23.06 -31.68 -40.70
CA LEU A 659 -22.83 -30.82 -41.89
C LEU A 659 -21.86 -31.46 -42.90
N GLY A 660 -21.36 -32.69 -42.61
CA GLY A 660 -20.50 -33.44 -43.51
C GLY A 660 -19.02 -33.02 -43.44
N TYR A 661 -18.60 -32.39 -42.34
CA TYR A 661 -17.21 -32.14 -42.06
C TYR A 661 -16.60 -33.31 -41.29
N SER A 662 -15.31 -33.52 -41.47
CA SER A 662 -14.52 -34.35 -40.53
C SER A 662 -14.18 -33.50 -39.32
N VAL A 663 -14.37 -34.02 -38.12
CA VAL A 663 -14.26 -33.24 -36.86
C VAL A 663 -13.09 -33.74 -36.02
N TRP A 664 -12.31 -32.80 -35.53
CA TRP A 664 -11.33 -33.03 -34.47
C TRP A 664 -11.84 -32.43 -33.17
N VAL A 665 -11.60 -33.10 -32.05
CA VAL A 665 -11.78 -32.59 -30.70
C VAL A 665 -10.43 -32.54 -30.03
N GLY A 666 -10.16 -31.48 -29.28
CA GLY A 666 -8.87 -31.26 -28.63
C GLY A 666 -8.37 -32.49 -27.84
N LYS A 667 -7.10 -32.81 -27.96
CA LYS A 667 -6.49 -34.01 -27.32
C LYS A 667 -6.81 -34.08 -25.81
N LYS A 668 -6.83 -32.95 -25.15
CA LYS A 668 -7.06 -32.84 -23.70
C LYS A 668 -8.51 -33.11 -23.34
N GLU A 669 -9.45 -32.72 -24.20
CA GLU A 669 -10.89 -32.82 -24.01
C GLU A 669 -11.46 -34.19 -24.45
N GLN A 670 -10.72 -34.97 -25.27
CA GLN A 670 -11.19 -36.29 -25.77
C GLN A 670 -11.51 -37.30 -24.65
N SER A 671 -10.86 -37.19 -23.51
CA SER A 671 -11.13 -38.03 -22.32
C SER A 671 -12.37 -37.57 -21.53
N ASP A 672 -12.89 -36.39 -21.79
CA ASP A 672 -14.05 -35.82 -21.11
C ASP A 672 -15.35 -36.37 -21.69
N SER A 673 -16.51 -36.09 -21.05
CA SER A 673 -17.81 -36.50 -21.43
C SER A 673 -18.83 -35.36 -21.38
N ASP A 674 -19.83 -35.40 -22.30
CA ASP A 674 -21.01 -34.51 -22.27
C ASP A 674 -22.06 -34.97 -21.22
N GLY A 675 -21.76 -35.98 -20.44
CA GLY A 675 -22.67 -36.68 -19.53
C GLY A 675 -23.34 -37.92 -20.12
N MET A 676 -23.23 -38.15 -21.42
CA MET A 676 -23.75 -39.33 -22.12
C MET A 676 -22.67 -40.06 -22.94
N ARG A 677 -21.80 -39.32 -23.62
CA ARG A 677 -20.81 -39.85 -24.56
C ARG A 677 -19.44 -39.25 -24.28
N SER A 678 -18.36 -40.00 -24.50
CA SER A 678 -17.01 -39.46 -24.51
C SER A 678 -16.86 -38.49 -25.69
N LEU A 679 -16.21 -37.35 -25.47
CA LEU A 679 -15.95 -36.34 -26.50
C LEU A 679 -15.05 -36.88 -27.62
N GLY A 680 -14.14 -37.79 -27.28
CA GLY A 680 -13.33 -38.53 -28.27
C GLY A 680 -14.14 -39.33 -29.27
N SER A 681 -15.41 -39.72 -28.96
CA SER A 681 -16.28 -40.47 -29.88
C SER A 681 -16.79 -39.61 -31.06
N PHE A 682 -16.64 -38.28 -30.99
CA PHE A 682 -17.01 -37.40 -32.11
C PHE A 682 -15.87 -37.19 -33.10
N VAL A 683 -14.64 -37.62 -32.80
CA VAL A 683 -13.46 -37.44 -33.65
C VAL A 683 -13.58 -38.28 -34.91
N THR A 684 -13.55 -37.61 -36.06
CA THR A 684 -13.61 -38.20 -37.41
C THR A 684 -12.51 -37.65 -38.33
N ALA A 685 -11.73 -36.64 -37.86
CA ALA A 685 -10.60 -36.08 -38.57
C ALA A 685 -9.27 -36.59 -38.00
N ASP A 686 -8.26 -36.68 -38.88
CA ASP A 686 -6.86 -36.77 -38.52
C ASP A 686 -6.16 -35.46 -38.92
N LEU A 687 -5.62 -34.73 -37.97
CA LEU A 687 -4.97 -33.46 -38.26
C LEU A 687 -3.59 -33.61 -38.90
N SER A 688 -2.96 -34.76 -38.79
CA SER A 688 -1.70 -35.05 -39.47
C SER A 688 -1.79 -35.02 -40.99
N ASP A 689 -3.01 -35.20 -41.51
CA ASP A 689 -3.32 -35.16 -42.94
C ASP A 689 -3.70 -33.76 -43.44
N VAL A 690 -3.78 -32.77 -42.58
CA VAL A 690 -4.21 -31.40 -42.93
C VAL A 690 -3.02 -30.55 -43.37
N SER A 691 -3.19 -29.81 -44.49
CA SER A 691 -2.08 -29.15 -45.18
C SER A 691 -1.89 -27.67 -44.83
N ASP A 692 -2.87 -27.05 -44.14
CA ASP A 692 -2.97 -25.63 -43.87
C ASP A 692 -2.88 -25.27 -42.37
N ILE A 693 -2.10 -26.04 -41.63
CA ILE A 693 -1.81 -25.83 -40.22
C ILE A 693 -0.32 -25.55 -39.97
N GLY A 694 -0.03 -24.76 -38.92
CA GLY A 694 1.33 -24.50 -38.44
C GLY A 694 1.83 -25.62 -37.53
N ASP A 695 2.02 -25.34 -36.25
CA ASP A 695 2.44 -26.33 -35.25
C ASP A 695 1.32 -27.31 -34.94
N LEU A 696 1.48 -28.57 -35.34
CA LEU A 696 0.48 -29.62 -35.18
C LEU A 696 0.12 -29.85 -33.70
N GLU A 697 1.11 -29.90 -32.80
CA GLU A 697 0.87 -30.11 -31.36
C GLU A 697 -0.03 -29.05 -30.76
N THR A 698 0.15 -27.79 -31.20
CA THR A 698 -0.69 -26.65 -30.78
C THR A 698 -2.09 -26.73 -31.36
N VAL A 699 -2.24 -27.07 -32.63
CA VAL A 699 -3.56 -27.17 -33.29
C VAL A 699 -4.37 -28.36 -32.73
N GLU A 700 -3.72 -29.45 -32.38
CA GLU A 700 -4.35 -30.62 -31.71
C GLU A 700 -4.97 -30.27 -30.34
N MET A 701 -4.59 -29.15 -29.74
CA MET A 701 -5.14 -28.63 -28.47
C MET A 701 -6.35 -27.69 -28.65
N ILE A 702 -6.75 -27.36 -29.89
CA ILE A 702 -7.96 -26.57 -30.17
C ILE A 702 -9.19 -27.39 -29.84
N ASP A 703 -10.16 -26.84 -29.14
CA ASP A 703 -11.31 -27.56 -28.59
C ASP A 703 -12.14 -28.25 -29.64
N VAL A 704 -12.44 -27.60 -30.79
CA VAL A 704 -13.10 -28.24 -31.94
C VAL A 704 -12.56 -27.65 -33.25
N VAL A 705 -12.19 -28.57 -34.19
CA VAL A 705 -11.75 -28.18 -35.55
C VAL A 705 -12.59 -28.95 -36.59
N TRP A 706 -13.12 -28.20 -37.54
CA TRP A 706 -13.83 -28.81 -38.69
C TRP A 706 -12.93 -28.84 -39.92
N VAL A 707 -12.83 -29.98 -40.54
CA VAL A 707 -11.96 -30.26 -41.69
C VAL A 707 -12.77 -30.72 -42.91
N LYS A 708 -12.43 -30.23 -44.07
CA LYS A 708 -12.96 -30.69 -45.35
C LYS A 708 -11.90 -30.67 -46.43
N LYS A 709 -11.77 -31.78 -47.16
CA LYS A 709 -10.76 -31.89 -48.24
C LYS A 709 -9.34 -31.54 -47.78
N ARG A 710 -8.94 -32.02 -46.57
CA ARG A 710 -7.61 -31.78 -45.97
C ARG A 710 -7.30 -30.33 -45.64
N LYS A 711 -8.31 -29.48 -45.49
CA LYS A 711 -8.19 -28.08 -45.06
C LYS A 711 -9.09 -27.81 -43.89
N VAL A 712 -8.62 -26.90 -42.98
CA VAL A 712 -9.44 -26.42 -41.87
C VAL A 712 -10.51 -25.48 -42.42
N VAL A 713 -11.76 -25.78 -42.11
CA VAL A 713 -12.93 -24.98 -42.51
C VAL A 713 -13.33 -24.00 -41.41
N SER A 714 -13.31 -24.45 -40.16
CA SER A 714 -13.61 -23.62 -38.97
C SER A 714 -12.94 -24.19 -37.73
N ALA A 715 -12.59 -23.32 -36.79
CA ALA A 715 -12.05 -23.68 -35.49
C ALA A 715 -12.80 -22.98 -34.35
N PHE A 716 -13.02 -23.69 -33.26
CA PHE A 716 -13.79 -23.22 -32.11
C PHE A 716 -12.98 -23.43 -30.83
N GLU A 717 -12.90 -22.39 -30.01
CA GLU A 717 -12.34 -22.40 -28.67
C GLU A 717 -13.43 -22.06 -27.66
N VAL A 718 -13.77 -23.02 -26.81
CA VAL A 718 -14.88 -22.91 -25.85
C VAL A 718 -14.31 -22.45 -24.49
N GLU A 719 -14.31 -21.17 -24.24
CA GLU A 719 -13.61 -20.58 -23.09
C GLU A 719 -14.56 -20.29 -21.91
N SER A 720 -14.87 -21.32 -21.16
CA SER A 720 -15.75 -21.23 -19.98
C SER A 720 -15.07 -20.72 -18.72
N THR A 721 -13.82 -21.14 -18.47
CA THR A 721 -13.08 -20.86 -17.23
C THR A 721 -11.60 -20.53 -17.44
N THR A 722 -11.05 -20.75 -18.62
CA THR A 722 -9.65 -20.56 -18.96
C THR A 722 -9.36 -19.18 -19.57
N THR A 723 -8.13 -18.96 -19.95
CA THR A 723 -7.69 -17.65 -20.45
C THR A 723 -7.97 -17.52 -21.94
N MET A 724 -8.72 -16.52 -22.35
CA MET A 724 -9.06 -16.24 -23.74
C MET A 724 -7.83 -16.05 -24.65
N THR A 725 -6.72 -15.59 -24.10
CA THR A 725 -5.47 -15.38 -24.87
C THR A 725 -4.85 -16.71 -25.31
N SER A 726 -4.94 -17.76 -24.51
CA SER A 726 -4.46 -19.10 -24.91
C SER A 726 -5.20 -19.64 -26.15
N ALA A 727 -6.50 -19.37 -26.25
CA ALA A 727 -7.31 -19.70 -27.42
C ALA A 727 -6.78 -19.01 -28.69
N LEU A 728 -6.51 -17.68 -28.58
CA LEU A 728 -5.99 -16.91 -29.71
C LEU A 728 -4.59 -17.42 -30.16
N VAL A 729 -3.75 -17.83 -29.21
CA VAL A 729 -2.42 -18.40 -29.50
C VAL A 729 -2.56 -19.72 -30.28
N ARG A 730 -3.43 -20.62 -29.84
CA ARG A 730 -3.67 -21.87 -30.56
C ARG A 730 -4.19 -21.62 -31.99
N GLY A 731 -5.17 -20.73 -32.12
CA GLY A 731 -5.74 -20.41 -33.41
C GLY A 731 -4.83 -19.62 -34.37
N SER A 732 -3.75 -18.99 -33.88
CA SER A 732 -2.76 -18.32 -34.76
C SER A 732 -1.89 -19.34 -35.55
N ASN A 733 -1.99 -20.64 -35.24
CA ASN A 733 -1.41 -21.72 -36.01
C ASN A 733 -2.29 -22.18 -37.19
N LEU A 734 -3.40 -21.52 -37.42
CA LEU A 734 -4.28 -21.69 -38.59
C LEU A 734 -4.15 -20.47 -39.50
N LEU A 735 -4.48 -20.65 -40.79
CA LEU A 735 -4.44 -19.53 -41.72
C LEU A 735 -5.33 -18.38 -41.27
N PRO A 736 -4.92 -17.10 -41.44
CA PRO A 736 -5.71 -15.95 -41.02
C PRO A 736 -7.16 -15.92 -41.59
N GLU A 737 -7.34 -16.40 -42.82
CA GLU A 737 -8.64 -16.51 -43.47
C GLU A 737 -9.56 -17.62 -42.95
N THR A 738 -9.05 -18.57 -42.21
CA THR A 738 -9.86 -19.62 -41.59
C THR A 738 -10.79 -19.00 -40.53
N PRO A 739 -12.09 -19.17 -40.59
CA PRO A 739 -13.04 -18.71 -39.58
C PRO A 739 -12.72 -19.32 -38.20
N LYS A 740 -12.52 -18.47 -37.19
CA LYS A 740 -12.21 -18.85 -35.84
C LYS A 740 -13.21 -18.24 -34.87
N TYR A 741 -13.73 -19.04 -33.97
CA TYR A 741 -14.77 -18.64 -33.03
C TYR A 741 -14.32 -18.82 -31.58
N LEU A 742 -14.36 -17.71 -30.85
CA LEU A 742 -14.20 -17.72 -29.39
C LEU A 742 -15.60 -17.85 -28.76
N VAL A 743 -15.88 -19.00 -28.19
CA VAL A 743 -17.19 -19.34 -27.61
C VAL A 743 -17.14 -19.09 -26.12
N ILE A 744 -17.88 -18.09 -25.61
CA ILE A 744 -17.84 -17.63 -24.23
C ILE A 744 -19.23 -17.53 -23.60
N PRO A 745 -19.39 -17.73 -22.28
CA PRO A 745 -20.64 -17.39 -21.58
C PRO A 745 -20.91 -15.89 -21.61
N GLU A 746 -22.18 -15.50 -21.60
CA GLU A 746 -22.63 -14.11 -21.60
C GLU A 746 -22.04 -13.30 -20.43
N GLU A 747 -21.90 -13.89 -19.27
CA GLU A 747 -21.33 -13.21 -18.08
C GLU A 747 -19.85 -12.85 -18.25
N ARG A 748 -19.17 -13.42 -19.27
CA ARG A 748 -17.76 -13.08 -19.57
C ARG A 748 -17.62 -11.96 -20.62
N GLU A 749 -18.72 -11.38 -21.10
CA GLU A 749 -18.68 -10.28 -22.06
C GLU A 749 -17.90 -9.07 -21.56
N GLU A 750 -18.09 -8.67 -20.31
CA GLU A 750 -17.31 -7.58 -19.71
C GLU A 750 -15.82 -7.89 -19.63
N GLN A 751 -15.46 -9.15 -19.38
CA GLN A 751 -14.07 -9.60 -19.36
C GLN A 751 -13.49 -9.56 -20.77
N PHE A 752 -14.20 -10.07 -21.77
CA PHE A 752 -13.81 -9.98 -23.17
C PHE A 752 -13.60 -8.52 -23.59
N THR A 753 -14.55 -7.64 -23.27
CA THR A 753 -14.45 -6.19 -23.56
C THR A 753 -13.23 -5.55 -22.89
N ARG A 754 -12.87 -5.97 -21.69
CA ARG A 754 -11.63 -5.52 -21.05
C ARG A 754 -10.39 -6.02 -21.77
N LYS A 755 -10.36 -7.30 -22.18
CA LYS A 755 -9.24 -7.86 -22.93
C LYS A 755 -9.05 -7.22 -24.31
N MET A 756 -10.12 -6.83 -24.99
CA MET A 756 -10.07 -6.05 -26.24
C MET A 756 -9.42 -4.67 -26.09
N LYS A 757 -9.20 -4.19 -24.85
CA LYS A 757 -8.40 -2.97 -24.60
C LYS A 757 -6.89 -3.28 -24.52
N SER A 758 -6.50 -4.54 -24.35
CA SER A 758 -5.10 -4.94 -24.40
C SER A 758 -4.62 -4.98 -25.85
N PRO A 759 -3.58 -4.23 -26.24
CA PRO A 759 -3.10 -4.17 -27.62
C PRO A 759 -2.75 -5.55 -28.18
N MET A 760 -2.07 -6.40 -27.41
CA MET A 760 -1.68 -7.74 -27.85
C MET A 760 -2.88 -8.63 -28.14
N PHE A 761 -3.91 -8.59 -27.30
CA PHE A 761 -5.13 -9.35 -27.50
C PHE A 761 -5.93 -8.83 -28.70
N ALA A 762 -6.14 -7.51 -28.78
CA ALA A 762 -6.91 -6.87 -29.84
C ALA A 762 -6.27 -7.03 -31.22
N GLU A 763 -4.96 -6.83 -31.31
CA GLU A 763 -4.20 -7.01 -32.57
C GLU A 763 -4.27 -8.45 -33.06
N ARG A 764 -4.06 -9.43 -32.17
CA ARG A 764 -4.13 -10.86 -32.53
C ARG A 764 -5.55 -11.27 -32.90
N PHE A 765 -6.54 -10.83 -32.13
CA PHE A 765 -7.96 -11.08 -32.42
C PHE A 765 -8.37 -10.57 -33.82
N ALA A 766 -7.94 -9.36 -34.17
CA ALA A 766 -8.23 -8.76 -35.47
C ALA A 766 -7.43 -9.40 -36.62
N THR A 767 -6.13 -9.64 -36.43
CA THR A 767 -5.24 -10.20 -37.47
C THR A 767 -5.67 -11.61 -37.88
N ASP A 768 -6.03 -12.44 -36.91
CA ASP A 768 -6.46 -13.83 -37.13
C ASP A 768 -7.97 -13.96 -37.40
N ARG A 769 -8.68 -12.83 -37.52
CA ARG A 769 -10.11 -12.74 -37.85
C ARG A 769 -11.03 -13.54 -36.95
N TRP A 770 -10.76 -13.52 -35.63
CA TRP A 770 -11.61 -14.16 -34.65
C TRP A 770 -13.00 -13.50 -34.57
N GLN A 771 -14.01 -14.31 -34.26
CA GLN A 771 -15.38 -13.90 -34.01
C GLN A 771 -15.81 -14.42 -32.61
N VAL A 772 -16.77 -13.74 -31.99
CA VAL A 772 -17.32 -14.17 -30.69
C VAL A 772 -18.68 -14.84 -30.87
N LEU A 773 -18.84 -15.97 -30.21
CA LEU A 773 -20.12 -16.66 -30.05
C LEU A 773 -20.46 -16.78 -28.56
N PHE A 774 -21.72 -16.61 -28.23
CA PHE A 774 -22.19 -16.74 -26.86
C PHE A 774 -22.88 -18.08 -26.60
N PHE A 775 -22.70 -18.65 -25.42
CA PHE A 775 -23.21 -19.94 -24.99
C PHE A 775 -24.73 -20.03 -25.18
N ASP A 776 -25.49 -19.06 -24.67
CA ASP A 776 -26.95 -19.07 -24.74
C ASP A 776 -27.44 -18.88 -26.18
N THR A 777 -26.73 -18.07 -26.96
CA THR A 777 -27.02 -17.89 -28.38
C THR A 777 -26.91 -19.20 -29.16
N LEU A 778 -25.85 -19.98 -28.92
CA LEU A 778 -25.68 -21.29 -29.53
C LEU A 778 -26.77 -22.27 -29.10
N ARG A 779 -27.12 -22.33 -27.81
CA ARG A 779 -28.13 -23.24 -27.27
C ARG A 779 -29.53 -22.92 -27.78
N LEU A 780 -29.92 -21.64 -27.78
CA LEU A 780 -31.23 -21.20 -28.24
C LEU A 780 -31.43 -21.49 -29.74
N ASN A 781 -30.37 -21.48 -30.53
CA ASN A 781 -30.41 -21.75 -31.97
C ASN A 781 -30.00 -23.20 -32.33
N GLN A 782 -29.75 -24.09 -31.38
CA GLN A 782 -29.31 -25.47 -31.67
C GLN A 782 -30.17 -26.20 -32.70
N LYS A 783 -31.52 -26.15 -32.57
CA LYS A 783 -32.43 -26.81 -33.47
C LYS A 783 -32.36 -26.20 -34.89
N ARG A 784 -32.18 -24.89 -35.01
CA ARG A 784 -32.07 -24.19 -36.32
C ARG A 784 -30.73 -24.48 -36.98
N LEU A 785 -29.65 -24.57 -36.24
CA LEU A 785 -28.33 -24.97 -36.72
C LEU A 785 -28.37 -26.43 -37.19
N MET A 786 -28.93 -27.34 -36.38
CA MET A 786 -29.04 -28.77 -36.71
C MET A 786 -29.95 -29.04 -37.92
N SER A 787 -30.90 -28.17 -38.22
CA SER A 787 -31.76 -28.24 -39.45
C SER A 787 -31.20 -27.46 -40.63
N GLN A 788 -30.02 -26.87 -40.52
CA GLN A 788 -29.40 -25.97 -41.53
C GLN A 788 -30.25 -24.77 -41.91
N ALA A 789 -31.15 -24.33 -41.02
CA ALA A 789 -31.98 -23.14 -41.24
C ALA A 789 -31.20 -21.83 -41.05
N ILE A 790 -30.04 -21.89 -40.38
CA ILE A 790 -29.07 -20.81 -40.20
C ILE A 790 -27.66 -21.39 -40.18
N GLU A 791 -26.68 -20.58 -40.52
CA GLU A 791 -25.26 -20.93 -40.41
C GLU A 791 -24.68 -20.37 -39.13
N ILE A 792 -23.49 -20.89 -38.70
CA ILE A 792 -22.82 -20.40 -37.47
C ILE A 792 -22.42 -18.94 -37.64
N GLU A 793 -21.98 -18.54 -38.80
CA GLU A 793 -21.61 -17.19 -39.20
C GLU A 793 -22.75 -16.19 -38.94
N ASP A 794 -24.00 -16.61 -39.10
CA ASP A 794 -25.18 -15.80 -38.82
C ASP A 794 -25.39 -15.44 -37.35
N LEU A 795 -24.79 -16.21 -36.46
CA LEU A 795 -24.84 -16.01 -35.00
C LEU A 795 -23.67 -15.19 -34.48
N ALA A 796 -22.57 -15.19 -35.21
CA ALA A 796 -21.36 -14.50 -34.82
C ALA A 796 -21.55 -12.97 -34.88
N GLY A 797 -21.18 -12.27 -33.84
CA GLY A 797 -21.32 -10.81 -33.80
C GLY A 797 -22.74 -10.26 -33.63
N LYS A 798 -23.80 -11.09 -33.51
CA LYS A 798 -25.15 -10.65 -33.18
C LYS A 798 -25.35 -10.55 -31.66
N LYS A 799 -25.28 -9.32 -31.21
CA LYS A 799 -25.72 -8.69 -29.96
C LYS A 799 -25.76 -9.52 -28.69
N ALA A 800 -24.87 -9.14 -27.78
CA ALA A 800 -25.23 -8.92 -26.39
C ALA A 800 -26.10 -7.65 -26.25
N LYS A 801 -26.96 -7.60 -25.28
CA LYS A 801 -27.99 -6.53 -25.10
C LYS A 801 -27.43 -5.13 -24.82
N HIS A 802 -26.13 -4.93 -24.66
CA HIS A 802 -25.49 -3.64 -24.43
C HIS A 802 -24.15 -3.53 -25.17
N GLY A 803 -24.18 -2.90 -26.34
CA GLY A 803 -22.97 -2.36 -26.98
C GLY A 803 -22.41 -3.18 -28.13
N LEU A 804 -22.44 -2.55 -29.29
CA LEU A 804 -21.75 -2.95 -30.51
C LEU A 804 -20.26 -3.18 -30.23
N VAL A 805 -19.76 -4.37 -30.53
CA VAL A 805 -18.37 -4.51 -30.98
C VAL A 805 -18.31 -3.81 -32.33
N ARG A 806 -17.91 -2.55 -32.38
CA ARG A 806 -17.53 -1.90 -33.61
C ARG A 806 -16.37 -2.68 -34.18
N GLU A 807 -16.45 -3.10 -35.42
CA GLU A 807 -15.29 -3.53 -36.19
C GLU A 807 -14.17 -2.53 -35.93
N PRO A 808 -12.93 -2.96 -35.68
CA PRO A 808 -11.83 -2.04 -35.62
C PRO A 808 -11.73 -1.34 -36.96
N THR A 809 -12.27 -0.11 -37.03
CA THR A 809 -12.02 0.77 -38.15
C THR A 809 -10.51 0.96 -38.20
N SER A 810 -9.91 0.68 -39.34
CA SER A 810 -8.50 0.83 -39.69
C SER A 810 -8.06 2.31 -39.73
N ASN A 811 -8.56 3.13 -38.84
CA ASN A 811 -8.19 4.53 -38.68
C ASN A 811 -7.49 4.72 -37.37
N TYR A 812 -6.23 4.26 -37.29
CA TYR A 812 -5.23 4.88 -36.45
C TYR A 812 -4.74 6.18 -37.12
N GLU A 813 -5.59 7.13 -37.34
CA GLU A 813 -5.19 8.53 -37.43
C GLU A 813 -4.99 9.00 -35.98
N LEU A 814 -3.79 8.79 -35.53
CA LEU A 814 -3.28 9.29 -34.27
C LEU A 814 -2.36 10.47 -34.54
N PHE A 815 -2.78 11.62 -34.03
CA PHE A 815 -1.94 12.71 -33.64
C PHE A 815 -1.20 13.48 -34.72
N ASP A 816 -1.90 14.45 -35.26
CA ASP A 816 -1.33 15.78 -35.51
C ASP A 816 -2.16 16.80 -34.77
N GLN A 817 -1.66 17.32 -33.65
CA GLN A 817 -1.67 18.75 -33.34
C GLN A 817 -0.84 19.03 -32.07
N PRO A 818 0.08 20.02 -32.16
CA PRO A 818 0.96 20.41 -31.07
C PRO A 818 0.27 21.43 -30.16
N ALA A 819 0.51 21.34 -28.88
CA ALA A 819 0.78 22.42 -27.91
C ALA A 819 0.83 21.82 -26.48
#